data_427146bd2a9ecfd0bda6514a7292f206
#
_entry.id   427146bd2a9ecfd0bda6514a7292f206
#
_cell.length_a   1.000
_cell.length_b   1.000
_cell.length_c   1.000
_cell.angle_alpha   90.00
_cell.angle_beta   90.00
_cell.angle_gamma   90.00
#
_symmetry.space_group_name_H-M   'P 1'
#
loop_
_entity.id
_entity.type
_entity.pdbx_description
1 polymer ?
#
loop_
_entity_poly.entity_id
_entity_poly.type
_entity_poly.pdbx_seq_one_letter_code
_entity_poly.pdbx_strand_id
1 'polypeptide(L)'
;MLHMYNSSNIKILKGLDAVRKRPGMYIGNTDDGSGLHHMVFEVVDNAIDEALSGYCKKIHVIMHTDGSISVQDDGRGIPTDIHPEEGIPAAEVILTMLHSGGKFDNNTYKISGGLHGVGISVVNALSKKLQLTIYRQGNIYQQTYKNGTPINKLKITGKTNITGTKIHFWPSEKIFNHIINFQYEVLSSRLRELSFLNSNIEIQIIDLKKNLTNIFHYTGGIKAFIKFLNENKTPIHSQTIYFHAIKNEIELDVSMQWNNSFKEKIYCFTNNIPQKDGGTHLSSFRTAITRTINNYINKEGYNKKGKIQTTGDDTREGLTAIISLKMPNPRFSSQTKEKLVSSEVKSIIESVIMTHLSDFLLENPKDAKNIINKIIHAAKMREAAKKVREISKKKGLLDLSGLPGKLSDCQEKNPILSEIYLVEGDSAGGSAKQGRNRKNQAILPLKGKILNVEKATFEKMLASQEISAIITALGCGVGKVEYNPEKLRYHNIIIMTDADIDGSHIRTLLLTFFYRYMPEIIQQGHIYIAQPPLYKIKQGKKEIYIKNEEEMHKKQMKIALKNLIYFKRNSNNHNTNSEKFKNIILEYQNIKYFLKKNQYHFSNVIIEALIHQPKIDNFNNREKVSQWITNIVIYLNNQTKYITYSSKIKENSFEPSIYEYNRLNAKHHTYHITNKFLSSIEYDKMKKVHNNWADLIQTGDFIQRGNQKNNIINLRSIIKWLIKTIQKEIHIQRYKGLGEMNPTQLWETTMNPKTRNMLQVTINDAVSASKLFNTLMGDVVEPRKIFIEKNALMVENIDI
;
A
#
# COMPACT_ATOMS: atom_id res chain seq x y z
N MET A 1 3.94 44.48 10.20
CA MET A 1 2.97 44.95 9.20
C MET A 1 1.85 43.93 9.12
N LEU A 2 0.65 44.29 9.58
CA LEU A 2 -0.55 43.49 9.37
C LEU A 2 -0.85 43.49 7.88
N HIS A 3 -0.72 42.35 7.20
CA HIS A 3 -1.21 42.18 5.82
C HIS A 3 -2.72 42.34 5.84
N MET A 4 -3.21 43.51 5.37
CA MET A 4 -4.65 43.71 5.17
C MET A 4 -5.15 42.66 4.14
N TYR A 5 -6.08 41.81 4.56
CA TYR A 5 -6.79 40.91 3.66
C TYR A 5 -7.78 41.73 2.81
N ASN A 6 -7.50 41.80 1.52
CA ASN A 6 -8.33 42.53 0.57
C ASN A 6 -8.58 41.71 -0.71
N SER A 7 -9.36 42.27 -1.66
CA SER A 7 -9.72 41.57 -2.89
C SER A 7 -8.51 41.11 -3.73
N SER A 8 -7.36 41.80 -3.64
CA SER A 8 -6.13 41.40 -4.33
C SER A 8 -5.50 40.14 -3.80
N ASN A 9 -5.89 39.69 -2.59
CA ASN A 9 -5.45 38.45 -2.02
C ASN A 9 -6.26 37.23 -2.47
N ILE A 10 -7.40 37.47 -3.17
CA ILE A 10 -8.25 36.41 -3.71
C ILE A 10 -7.70 36.03 -5.09
N LYS A 11 -7.10 34.81 -5.16
CA LYS A 11 -6.60 34.26 -6.43
C LYS A 11 -7.61 33.26 -7.01
N ILE A 12 -8.06 33.51 -8.22
CA ILE A 12 -8.89 32.58 -8.98
C ILE A 12 -7.96 31.63 -9.74
N LEU A 13 -8.05 30.33 -9.43
CA LEU A 13 -7.35 29.28 -10.17
C LEU A 13 -8.27 28.80 -11.29
N LYS A 14 -7.81 28.87 -12.53
CA LYS A 14 -8.58 28.42 -13.70
C LYS A 14 -8.14 27.00 -14.14
N GLY A 15 -9.10 26.18 -14.57
CA GLY A 15 -8.85 24.88 -15.19
C GLY A 15 -8.02 23.93 -14.32
N LEU A 16 -7.05 23.27 -14.92
CA LEU A 16 -6.23 22.24 -14.30
C LEU A 16 -5.22 22.77 -13.27
N ASP A 17 -4.96 24.07 -13.20
CA ASP A 17 -4.07 24.66 -12.20
C ASP A 17 -4.58 24.48 -10.77
N ALA A 18 -5.89 24.47 -10.59
CA ALA A 18 -6.51 24.19 -9.30
C ALA A 18 -6.17 22.77 -8.80
N VAL A 19 -6.22 21.79 -9.71
CA VAL A 19 -5.87 20.39 -9.43
C VAL A 19 -4.39 20.26 -9.04
N ARG A 20 -3.50 20.89 -9.82
CA ARG A 20 -2.06 20.85 -9.55
C ARG A 20 -1.68 21.49 -8.23
N LYS A 21 -2.41 22.52 -7.81
CA LYS A 21 -2.14 23.25 -6.56
C LYS A 21 -2.67 22.52 -5.33
N ARG A 22 -3.78 21.79 -5.47
CA ARG A 22 -4.41 21.02 -4.38
C ARG A 22 -4.79 19.61 -4.83
N PRO A 23 -3.80 18.76 -5.17
CA PRO A 23 -4.08 17.43 -5.72
C PRO A 23 -4.80 16.52 -4.73
N GLY A 24 -4.57 16.71 -3.43
CA GLY A 24 -5.19 15.91 -2.37
C GLY A 24 -6.72 15.96 -2.36
N MET A 25 -7.34 17.00 -2.89
CA MET A 25 -8.81 17.10 -3.01
C MET A 25 -9.39 16.15 -4.08
N TYR A 26 -8.59 15.75 -5.07
CA TYR A 26 -9.03 14.97 -6.23
C TYR A 26 -8.58 13.51 -6.19
N ILE A 27 -7.36 13.25 -5.72
CA ILE A 27 -6.77 11.90 -5.73
C ILE A 27 -6.35 11.39 -4.35
N GLY A 28 -6.64 12.15 -3.28
CA GLY A 28 -6.19 11.80 -1.94
C GLY A 28 -4.72 12.13 -1.68
N ASN A 29 -4.06 11.39 -0.79
CA ASN A 29 -2.72 11.71 -0.31
C ASN A 29 -1.65 11.52 -1.41
N THR A 30 -0.81 12.54 -1.60
CA THR A 30 0.29 12.54 -2.58
C THR A 30 1.62 12.08 -2.00
N ASP A 31 1.74 11.96 -0.68
CA ASP A 31 3.00 11.69 0.01
C ASP A 31 3.20 10.20 0.38
N ASP A 32 2.11 9.42 0.47
CA ASP A 32 2.14 8.00 0.84
C ASP A 32 2.06 7.04 -0.36
N GLY A 33 1.90 7.57 -1.57
CA GLY A 33 1.75 6.81 -2.81
C GLY A 33 0.31 6.36 -3.13
N SER A 34 -0.67 6.57 -2.24
CA SER A 34 -2.07 6.20 -2.50
C SER A 34 -2.65 6.99 -3.67
N GLY A 35 -2.44 8.31 -3.71
CA GLY A 35 -2.86 9.16 -4.82
C GLY A 35 -2.23 8.77 -6.16
N LEU A 36 -0.99 8.25 -6.14
CA LEU A 36 -0.33 7.76 -7.34
C LEU A 36 -1.08 6.56 -7.95
N HIS A 37 -1.48 5.59 -7.11
CA HIS A 37 -2.26 4.44 -7.55
C HIS A 37 -3.67 4.86 -8.00
N HIS A 38 -4.23 5.89 -7.36
CA HIS A 38 -5.56 6.39 -7.71
C HIS A 38 -5.61 6.97 -9.13
N MET A 39 -4.51 7.58 -9.62
CA MET A 39 -4.42 7.98 -11.03
C MET A 39 -4.64 6.81 -11.99
N VAL A 40 -4.10 5.63 -11.67
CA VAL A 40 -4.30 4.41 -12.49
C VAL A 40 -5.75 3.97 -12.42
N PHE A 41 -6.34 3.99 -11.23
CA PHE A 41 -7.73 3.57 -11.05
C PHE A 41 -8.71 4.47 -11.81
N GLU A 42 -8.48 5.78 -11.87
CA GLU A 42 -9.31 6.69 -12.67
C GLU A 42 -9.30 6.35 -14.17
N VAL A 43 -8.14 5.93 -14.70
CA VAL A 43 -8.05 5.50 -16.11
C VAL A 43 -8.70 4.13 -16.31
N VAL A 44 -8.48 3.19 -15.40
CA VAL A 44 -9.07 1.85 -15.45
C VAL A 44 -10.58 1.92 -15.29
N ASP A 45 -11.11 2.75 -14.39
CA ASP A 45 -12.54 2.90 -14.16
C ASP A 45 -13.26 3.44 -15.44
N ASN A 46 -12.57 4.25 -16.26
CA ASN A 46 -13.12 4.65 -17.56
C ASN A 46 -13.23 3.45 -18.53
N ALA A 47 -12.25 2.56 -18.57
CA ALA A 47 -12.31 1.33 -19.36
C ALA A 47 -13.40 0.37 -18.84
N ILE A 48 -13.59 0.31 -17.51
CA ILE A 48 -14.68 -0.46 -16.89
C ILE A 48 -16.05 0.14 -17.22
N ASP A 49 -16.20 1.45 -17.31
CA ASP A 49 -17.45 2.09 -17.73
C ASP A 49 -17.80 1.75 -19.20
N GLU A 50 -16.81 1.64 -20.10
CA GLU A 50 -16.99 1.11 -21.45
C GLU A 50 -17.44 -0.36 -21.42
N ALA A 51 -16.90 -1.14 -20.48
CA ALA A 51 -17.28 -2.54 -20.33
C ALA A 51 -18.69 -2.72 -19.73
N LEU A 52 -19.10 -1.89 -18.77
CA LEU A 52 -20.48 -1.85 -18.26
C LEU A 52 -21.48 -1.51 -19.36
N SER A 53 -21.06 -0.70 -20.32
CA SER A 53 -21.85 -0.34 -21.50
C SER A 53 -21.79 -1.44 -22.61
N GLY A 54 -21.04 -2.53 -22.40
CA GLY A 54 -20.94 -3.68 -23.30
C GLY A 54 -19.91 -3.56 -24.42
N TYR A 55 -19.11 -2.49 -24.44
CA TYR A 55 -18.20 -2.21 -25.56
C TYR A 55 -16.74 -2.63 -25.30
N CYS A 56 -16.34 -2.91 -24.07
CA CYS A 56 -14.97 -3.32 -23.73
C CYS A 56 -14.95 -4.74 -23.15
N LYS A 57 -13.99 -5.55 -23.60
CA LYS A 57 -13.75 -6.92 -23.11
C LYS A 57 -12.35 -7.14 -22.58
N LYS A 58 -11.38 -6.31 -23.00
CA LYS A 58 -9.97 -6.47 -22.62
C LYS A 58 -9.37 -5.16 -22.16
N ILE A 59 -8.70 -5.22 -21.01
CA ILE A 59 -7.99 -4.10 -20.43
C ILE A 59 -6.55 -4.52 -20.16
N HIS A 60 -5.58 -3.76 -20.67
CA HIS A 60 -4.16 -3.99 -20.47
C HIS A 60 -3.55 -2.86 -19.66
N VAL A 61 -2.94 -3.19 -18.53
CA VAL A 61 -2.21 -2.25 -17.66
C VAL A 61 -0.74 -2.62 -17.67
N ILE A 62 0.13 -1.71 -18.09
CA ILE A 62 1.57 -1.96 -18.19
C ILE A 62 2.33 -0.95 -17.34
N MET A 63 3.06 -1.43 -16.35
CA MET A 63 4.02 -0.68 -15.57
C MET A 63 5.37 -0.71 -16.28
N HIS A 64 5.83 0.45 -16.76
CA HIS A 64 7.06 0.57 -17.53
C HIS A 64 8.29 0.73 -16.63
N THR A 65 9.46 0.42 -17.18
CA THR A 65 10.74 0.50 -16.45
C THR A 65 11.16 1.91 -16.10
N ASP A 66 10.68 2.91 -16.85
CA ASP A 66 10.94 4.34 -16.65
C ASP A 66 10.04 5.00 -15.58
N GLY A 67 9.23 4.20 -14.88
CA GLY A 67 8.30 4.69 -13.86
C GLY A 67 6.98 5.24 -14.41
N SER A 68 6.74 5.11 -15.71
CA SER A 68 5.45 5.42 -16.33
C SER A 68 4.51 4.21 -16.29
N ILE A 69 3.23 4.46 -16.56
CA ILE A 69 2.22 3.42 -16.67
C ILE A 69 1.32 3.68 -17.87
N SER A 70 0.92 2.62 -18.54
CA SER A 70 -0.06 2.70 -19.62
C SER A 70 -1.26 1.80 -19.35
N VAL A 71 -2.44 2.30 -19.68
CA VAL A 71 -3.71 1.56 -19.64
C VAL A 71 -4.30 1.62 -21.04
N GLN A 72 -4.70 0.46 -21.55
CA GLN A 72 -5.33 0.32 -22.87
C GLN A 72 -6.58 -0.53 -22.73
N ASP A 73 -7.68 -0.09 -23.32
CA ASP A 73 -8.94 -0.81 -23.49
C ASP A 73 -9.21 -1.09 -24.97
N ASP A 74 -10.15 -2.00 -25.22
CA ASP A 74 -10.71 -2.32 -26.55
C ASP A 74 -12.13 -1.77 -26.73
N GLY A 75 -12.49 -0.68 -26.03
CA GLY A 75 -13.77 -0.03 -26.10
C GLY A 75 -14.00 0.74 -27.41
N ARG A 76 -14.98 1.65 -27.42
CA ARG A 76 -15.34 2.46 -28.61
C ARG A 76 -14.26 3.49 -29.01
N GLY A 77 -13.35 3.81 -28.11
CA GLY A 77 -12.41 4.92 -28.24
C GLY A 77 -13.08 6.28 -27.97
N ILE A 78 -12.33 7.18 -27.34
CA ILE A 78 -12.79 8.54 -27.03
C ILE A 78 -13.19 9.25 -28.33
N PRO A 79 -14.31 10.03 -28.38
CA PRO A 79 -14.71 10.79 -29.55
C PRO A 79 -13.62 11.78 -29.99
N THR A 80 -13.38 11.82 -31.31
CA THR A 80 -12.33 12.65 -31.92
C THR A 80 -12.89 13.84 -32.70
N ASP A 81 -14.22 13.91 -32.80
CA ASP A 81 -14.94 14.97 -33.48
C ASP A 81 -14.78 16.32 -32.74
N ILE A 82 -14.97 17.43 -33.46
CA ILE A 82 -14.89 18.76 -32.88
C ILE A 82 -16.12 18.99 -31.99
N HIS A 83 -15.89 19.40 -30.75
CA HIS A 83 -16.97 19.77 -29.83
C HIS A 83 -17.68 21.02 -30.30
N PRO A 84 -19.02 21.01 -30.41
CA PRO A 84 -19.75 22.12 -31.04
C PRO A 84 -19.56 23.50 -30.37
N GLU A 85 -19.48 23.51 -29.04
CA GLU A 85 -19.37 24.75 -28.25
C GLU A 85 -17.91 25.20 -28.08
N GLU A 86 -16.96 24.26 -27.93
CA GLU A 86 -15.57 24.58 -27.58
C GLU A 86 -14.66 24.73 -28.82
N GLY A 87 -15.10 24.25 -30.00
CA GLY A 87 -14.34 24.35 -31.24
C GLY A 87 -13.03 23.57 -31.30
N ILE A 88 -12.79 22.66 -30.33
CA ILE A 88 -11.63 21.78 -30.25
C ILE A 88 -12.08 20.31 -30.21
N PRO A 89 -11.19 19.33 -30.49
CA PRO A 89 -11.57 17.94 -30.45
C PRO A 89 -12.13 17.51 -29.07
N ALA A 90 -13.21 16.73 -29.08
CA ALA A 90 -13.85 16.26 -27.83
C ALA A 90 -12.86 15.54 -26.91
N ALA A 91 -11.90 14.79 -27.45
CA ALA A 91 -10.82 14.17 -26.69
C ALA A 91 -9.97 15.21 -25.93
N GLU A 92 -9.70 16.37 -26.53
CA GLU A 92 -8.95 17.46 -25.87
C GLU A 92 -9.79 18.12 -24.77
N VAL A 93 -11.09 18.32 -25.00
CA VAL A 93 -12.03 18.85 -24.00
C VAL A 93 -12.01 17.96 -22.74
N ILE A 94 -12.17 16.64 -22.91
CA ILE A 94 -12.21 15.67 -21.81
C ILE A 94 -10.90 15.65 -21.00
N LEU A 95 -9.76 15.87 -21.65
CA LEU A 95 -8.46 15.84 -20.97
C LEU A 95 -8.06 17.18 -20.33
N THR A 96 -8.60 18.31 -20.80
CA THR A 96 -8.15 19.63 -20.36
C THR A 96 -9.18 20.42 -19.56
N MET A 97 -10.45 20.02 -19.62
CA MET A 97 -11.52 20.68 -18.89
C MET A 97 -12.05 19.78 -17.76
N LEU A 98 -12.31 20.40 -16.60
CA LEU A 98 -13.00 19.72 -15.49
C LEU A 98 -14.49 19.70 -15.76
N HIS A 99 -15.16 18.68 -15.24
CA HIS A 99 -16.62 18.50 -15.39
C HIS A 99 -17.06 18.38 -16.86
N SER A 100 -16.23 17.71 -17.66
CA SER A 100 -16.50 17.39 -19.05
C SER A 100 -16.56 15.88 -19.30
N GLY A 101 -17.45 15.42 -20.15
CA GLY A 101 -17.52 14.01 -20.55
C GLY A 101 -18.93 13.52 -20.86
N GLY A 102 -19.04 12.45 -21.64
CA GLY A 102 -20.31 11.84 -22.05
C GLY A 102 -21.11 11.14 -20.95
N LYS A 103 -20.60 11.10 -19.72
CA LYS A 103 -21.26 10.46 -18.57
C LYS A 103 -22.35 11.33 -17.91
N PHE A 104 -22.47 12.58 -18.33
CA PHE A 104 -23.59 13.47 -17.97
C PHE A 104 -24.86 13.22 -18.80
N ASP A 105 -24.73 12.48 -19.91
CA ASP A 105 -25.86 12.08 -20.74
C ASP A 105 -26.26 10.61 -20.44
N ASN A 106 -27.45 10.45 -19.86
CA ASN A 106 -28.01 9.13 -19.51
C ASN A 106 -28.23 8.21 -20.73
N ASN A 107 -28.30 8.77 -21.95
CA ASN A 107 -28.44 7.98 -23.18
C ASN A 107 -27.12 7.30 -23.58
N THR A 108 -25.98 7.88 -23.21
CA THR A 108 -24.66 7.38 -23.57
C THR A 108 -24.14 6.37 -22.54
N TYR A 109 -24.36 6.61 -21.23
CA TYR A 109 -23.98 5.73 -20.14
C TYR A 109 -25.10 5.64 -19.12
N LYS A 110 -25.89 4.56 -19.13
CA LYS A 110 -26.96 4.34 -18.13
C LYS A 110 -26.38 4.08 -16.72
N ILE A 111 -25.27 3.37 -16.65
CA ILE A 111 -24.59 2.99 -15.40
C ILE A 111 -23.11 3.32 -15.56
N SER A 112 -22.57 4.17 -14.72
CA SER A 112 -21.14 4.49 -14.72
C SER A 112 -20.61 4.67 -13.29
N GLY A 113 -19.34 4.36 -13.08
CA GLY A 113 -18.62 4.66 -11.85
C GLY A 113 -18.15 6.13 -11.80
N GLY A 114 -17.79 6.70 -12.95
CA GLY A 114 -17.32 8.06 -13.08
C GLY A 114 -18.47 9.08 -13.18
N LEU A 115 -18.84 9.68 -12.06
CA LEU A 115 -20.00 10.60 -11.98
C LEU A 115 -19.67 12.08 -12.19
N HIS A 116 -18.40 12.49 -12.05
CA HIS A 116 -18.03 13.90 -11.92
C HIS A 116 -17.34 14.49 -13.15
N GLY A 117 -17.01 13.67 -14.16
CA GLY A 117 -16.33 14.14 -15.38
C GLY A 117 -14.96 14.79 -15.14
N VAL A 118 -14.23 14.34 -14.10
CA VAL A 118 -12.93 14.94 -13.73
C VAL A 118 -11.76 13.95 -13.74
N GLY A 119 -11.99 12.64 -13.72
CA GLY A 119 -10.96 11.63 -13.49
C GLY A 119 -9.77 11.75 -14.43
N ILE A 120 -10.02 11.73 -15.74
CA ILE A 120 -8.94 11.75 -16.73
C ILE A 120 -8.26 13.12 -16.85
N SER A 121 -8.97 14.23 -16.70
CA SER A 121 -8.38 15.56 -16.68
C SER A 121 -7.49 15.77 -15.44
N VAL A 122 -7.84 15.18 -14.30
CA VAL A 122 -6.99 15.14 -13.10
C VAL A 122 -5.72 14.33 -13.37
N VAL A 123 -5.80 13.15 -14.00
CA VAL A 123 -4.61 12.36 -14.36
C VAL A 123 -3.70 13.16 -15.28
N ASN A 124 -4.25 13.86 -16.27
CA ASN A 124 -3.48 14.73 -17.16
C ASN A 124 -2.80 15.89 -16.40
N ALA A 125 -3.54 16.58 -15.54
CA ALA A 125 -3.01 17.68 -14.74
C ALA A 125 -1.83 17.27 -13.85
N LEU A 126 -1.88 16.06 -13.27
CA LEU A 126 -0.89 15.56 -12.34
C LEU A 126 0.27 14.81 -13.02
N SER A 127 0.22 14.69 -14.35
CA SER A 127 1.27 14.05 -15.15
C SER A 127 2.29 15.08 -15.65
N LYS A 128 3.58 14.70 -15.60
CA LYS A 128 4.66 15.44 -16.28
C LYS A 128 4.50 15.37 -17.79
N LYS A 129 4.07 14.20 -18.28
CA LYS A 129 3.74 13.94 -19.68
C LYS A 129 2.59 12.94 -19.72
N LEU A 130 1.67 13.12 -20.63
CA LEU A 130 0.63 12.15 -20.96
C LEU A 130 0.55 12.01 -22.47
N GLN A 131 0.45 10.77 -22.94
CA GLN A 131 0.27 10.44 -24.35
C GLN A 131 -1.06 9.69 -24.50
N LEU A 132 -1.97 10.30 -25.24
CA LEU A 132 -3.24 9.74 -25.63
C LEU A 132 -3.09 9.09 -27.00
N THR A 133 -3.56 7.86 -27.13
CA THR A 133 -3.74 7.18 -28.41
C THR A 133 -5.16 6.66 -28.50
N ILE A 134 -5.88 7.00 -29.55
CA ILE A 134 -7.27 6.58 -29.76
C ILE A 134 -7.32 5.76 -31.05
N TYR A 135 -7.94 4.60 -30.97
CA TYR A 135 -8.23 3.71 -32.08
C TYR A 135 -9.72 3.81 -32.41
N ARG A 136 -10.05 4.55 -33.46
CA ARG A 136 -11.45 4.83 -33.80
C ARG A 136 -11.64 5.08 -35.29
N GLN A 137 -12.75 4.58 -35.86
CA GLN A 137 -13.13 4.80 -37.27
C GLN A 137 -12.01 4.44 -38.26
N GLY A 138 -11.29 3.36 -38.03
CA GLY A 138 -10.21 2.89 -38.89
C GLY A 138 -8.90 3.69 -38.81
N ASN A 139 -8.81 4.68 -37.91
CA ASN A 139 -7.64 5.54 -37.76
C ASN A 139 -7.05 5.46 -36.36
N ILE A 140 -5.74 5.76 -36.27
CA ILE A 140 -5.00 5.94 -35.02
C ILE A 140 -4.79 7.43 -34.83
N TYR A 141 -5.39 7.98 -33.78
CA TYR A 141 -5.22 9.37 -33.39
C TYR A 141 -4.25 9.46 -32.23
N GLN A 142 -3.35 10.44 -32.23
CA GLN A 142 -2.42 10.68 -31.14
C GLN A 142 -2.34 12.14 -30.77
N GLN A 143 -2.26 12.39 -29.45
CA GLN A 143 -2.00 13.70 -28.88
C GLN A 143 -1.13 13.56 -27.63
N THR A 144 -0.24 14.52 -27.41
CA THR A 144 0.66 14.53 -26.25
C THR A 144 0.42 15.77 -25.42
N TYR A 145 0.41 15.57 -24.10
CA TYR A 145 0.20 16.62 -23.11
C TYR A 145 1.42 16.73 -22.20
N LYS A 146 1.69 17.95 -21.72
CA LYS A 146 2.74 18.23 -20.74
C LYS A 146 2.17 19.09 -19.63
N ASN A 147 2.19 18.56 -18.40
CA ASN A 147 1.64 19.23 -17.21
C ASN A 147 0.17 19.67 -17.38
N GLY A 148 -0.64 18.88 -18.08
CA GLY A 148 -2.05 19.15 -18.31
C GLY A 148 -2.36 19.91 -19.61
N THR A 149 -1.37 20.48 -20.28
CA THR A 149 -1.59 21.27 -21.52
C THR A 149 -1.19 20.47 -22.76
N PRO A 150 -1.94 20.56 -23.88
CA PRO A 150 -1.57 19.89 -25.13
C PRO A 150 -0.31 20.51 -25.73
N ILE A 151 0.63 19.66 -26.19
CA ILE A 151 1.85 20.12 -26.89
C ILE A 151 1.60 20.21 -28.41
N ASN A 152 0.73 19.35 -28.91
CA ASN A 152 0.40 19.23 -30.32
C ASN A 152 -1.10 19.04 -30.48
N LYS A 153 -1.63 19.35 -31.69
CA LYS A 153 -3.02 19.04 -32.04
C LYS A 153 -3.19 17.52 -32.17
N LEU A 154 -4.43 17.04 -31.98
CA LEU A 154 -4.79 15.66 -32.27
C LEU A 154 -4.53 15.34 -33.75
N LYS A 155 -3.70 14.32 -34.03
CA LYS A 155 -3.26 13.96 -35.39
C LYS A 155 -3.55 12.49 -35.67
N ILE A 156 -3.91 12.18 -36.89
CA ILE A 156 -3.93 10.83 -37.41
C ILE A 156 -2.48 10.41 -37.67
N THR A 157 -2.07 9.32 -37.04
CA THR A 157 -0.69 8.79 -37.15
C THR A 157 -0.63 7.45 -37.90
N GLY A 158 -1.78 6.82 -38.15
CA GLY A 158 -1.85 5.56 -38.86
C GLY A 158 -3.27 5.07 -39.06
N LYS A 159 -3.42 3.89 -39.68
CA LYS A 159 -4.69 3.16 -39.80
C LYS A 159 -4.71 1.96 -38.87
N THR A 160 -5.89 1.50 -38.48
CA THR A 160 -6.07 0.38 -37.57
C THR A 160 -7.39 -0.33 -37.83
N ASN A 161 -7.43 -1.64 -37.49
CA ASN A 161 -8.67 -2.43 -37.52
C ASN A 161 -9.24 -2.66 -36.11
N ILE A 162 -8.56 -2.15 -35.04
CA ILE A 162 -9.04 -2.24 -33.67
C ILE A 162 -9.67 -0.94 -33.23
N THR A 163 -10.50 -1.01 -32.18
CA THR A 163 -11.04 0.15 -31.47
C THR A 163 -10.48 0.20 -30.05
N GLY A 164 -10.55 1.36 -29.39
CA GLY A 164 -10.15 1.48 -28.01
C GLY A 164 -9.42 2.77 -27.71
N THR A 165 -9.02 2.92 -26.43
CA THR A 165 -8.22 4.03 -25.97
C THR A 165 -6.98 3.53 -25.23
N LYS A 166 -5.83 4.15 -25.47
CA LYS A 166 -4.59 3.93 -24.72
C LYS A 166 -4.13 5.24 -24.12
N ILE A 167 -3.98 5.23 -22.81
CA ILE A 167 -3.44 6.36 -22.06
C ILE A 167 -2.13 5.92 -21.44
N HIS A 168 -1.05 6.62 -21.79
CA HIS A 168 0.28 6.41 -21.26
C HIS A 168 0.73 7.69 -20.54
N PHE A 169 1.01 7.62 -19.24
CA PHE A 169 1.33 8.80 -18.46
C PHE A 169 2.53 8.61 -17.55
N TRP A 170 3.24 9.70 -17.33
CA TRP A 170 4.39 9.87 -16.45
C TRP A 170 3.99 10.79 -15.32
N PRO A 171 3.83 10.30 -14.09
CA PRO A 171 3.48 11.14 -12.93
C PRO A 171 4.50 12.27 -12.71
N SER A 172 4.03 13.39 -12.17
CA SER A 172 4.89 14.55 -11.90
C SER A 172 5.68 14.37 -10.61
N GLU A 173 7.00 14.31 -10.69
CA GLU A 173 7.90 14.24 -9.53
C GLU A 173 7.74 15.43 -8.56
N LYS A 174 7.30 16.58 -9.08
CA LYS A 174 7.07 17.79 -8.27
C LYS A 174 5.84 17.67 -7.37
N ILE A 175 4.86 16.86 -7.77
CA ILE A 175 3.59 16.68 -7.04
C ILE A 175 3.71 15.50 -6.07
N PHE A 176 4.36 14.42 -6.48
CA PHE A 176 4.49 13.19 -5.68
C PHE A 176 5.80 13.11 -4.88
N ASN A 177 6.45 14.27 -4.58
CA ASN A 177 7.64 14.38 -3.72
C ASN A 177 8.72 13.33 -4.00
N HIS A 178 8.98 13.02 -5.27
CA HIS A 178 9.92 12.00 -5.75
C HIS A 178 9.53 10.53 -5.41
N ILE A 179 8.34 10.27 -4.87
CA ILE A 179 7.83 8.92 -4.60
C ILE A 179 7.04 8.44 -5.82
N ILE A 180 7.72 8.20 -6.94
CA ILE A 180 7.11 7.58 -8.12
C ILE A 180 7.47 6.10 -8.11
N ASN A 181 6.72 5.32 -7.36
CA ASN A 181 6.87 3.87 -7.33
C ASN A 181 5.50 3.20 -7.24
N PHE A 182 4.97 2.82 -8.39
CA PHE A 182 3.76 2.01 -8.45
C PHE A 182 4.00 0.65 -7.80
N GLN A 183 3.11 0.26 -6.91
CA GLN A 183 3.16 -1.04 -6.24
C GLN A 183 2.30 -2.04 -7.02
N TYR A 184 2.95 -3.04 -7.59
CA TYR A 184 2.29 -4.08 -8.38
C TYR A 184 1.16 -4.77 -7.61
N GLU A 185 1.38 -5.09 -6.34
CA GLU A 185 0.42 -5.79 -5.50
C GLU A 185 -0.87 -4.98 -5.29
N VAL A 186 -0.75 -3.66 -5.12
CA VAL A 186 -1.90 -2.77 -4.95
C VAL A 186 -2.73 -2.71 -6.22
N LEU A 187 -2.08 -2.51 -7.37
CA LEU A 187 -2.75 -2.48 -8.67
C LEU A 187 -3.37 -3.84 -9.00
N SER A 188 -2.60 -4.93 -8.85
CA SER A 188 -3.01 -6.30 -9.11
C SER A 188 -4.24 -6.71 -8.28
N SER A 189 -4.27 -6.31 -7.00
CA SER A 189 -5.41 -6.59 -6.11
C SER A 189 -6.69 -5.92 -6.61
N ARG A 190 -6.62 -4.64 -6.95
CA ARG A 190 -7.78 -3.88 -7.44
C ARG A 190 -8.26 -4.37 -8.80
N LEU A 191 -7.36 -4.68 -9.72
CA LEU A 191 -7.70 -5.20 -11.05
C LEU A 191 -8.36 -6.59 -10.97
N ARG A 192 -7.90 -7.44 -10.05
CA ARG A 192 -8.53 -8.72 -9.74
C ARG A 192 -9.95 -8.55 -9.21
N GLU A 193 -10.16 -7.62 -8.29
CA GLU A 193 -11.47 -7.29 -7.74
C GLU A 193 -12.44 -6.84 -8.85
N LEU A 194 -12.00 -5.93 -9.73
CA LEU A 194 -12.79 -5.48 -10.89
C LEU A 194 -13.14 -6.62 -11.85
N SER A 195 -12.23 -7.57 -12.08
CA SER A 195 -12.49 -8.73 -12.91
C SER A 195 -13.51 -9.71 -12.28
N PHE A 196 -13.54 -9.84 -10.94
CA PHE A 196 -14.61 -10.59 -10.26
C PHE A 196 -15.98 -9.92 -10.37
N LEU A 197 -16.02 -8.58 -10.32
CA LEU A 197 -17.27 -7.82 -10.42
C LEU A 197 -17.82 -7.80 -11.85
N ASN A 198 -16.96 -8.02 -12.84
CA ASN A 198 -17.31 -7.96 -14.25
C ASN A 198 -16.82 -9.26 -14.95
N SER A 199 -17.63 -10.30 -14.89
CA SER A 199 -17.28 -11.66 -15.35
C SER A 199 -16.87 -11.78 -16.83
N ASN A 200 -17.25 -10.81 -17.66
CA ASN A 200 -17.01 -10.83 -19.11
C ASN A 200 -15.73 -10.08 -19.52
N ILE A 201 -14.95 -9.55 -18.55
CA ILE A 201 -13.77 -8.75 -18.83
C ILE A 201 -12.51 -9.54 -18.51
N GLU A 202 -11.54 -9.49 -19.40
CA GLU A 202 -10.17 -9.92 -19.18
C GLU A 202 -9.31 -8.69 -18.83
N ILE A 203 -8.66 -8.71 -17.69
CA ILE A 203 -7.76 -7.64 -17.27
C ILE A 203 -6.36 -8.21 -17.13
N GLN A 204 -5.40 -7.66 -17.88
CA GLN A 204 -4.00 -8.03 -17.81
C GLN A 204 -3.18 -6.93 -17.16
N ILE A 205 -2.33 -7.29 -16.19
CA ILE A 205 -1.32 -6.40 -15.64
C ILE A 205 0.07 -6.97 -15.89
N ILE A 206 0.96 -6.10 -16.37
CA ILE A 206 2.36 -6.43 -16.67
C ILE A 206 3.26 -5.44 -15.93
N ASP A 207 4.17 -5.95 -15.10
CA ASP A 207 5.30 -5.19 -14.55
C ASP A 207 6.55 -5.52 -15.37
N LEU A 208 6.93 -4.60 -16.25
CA LEU A 208 8.10 -4.77 -17.12
C LEU A 208 9.41 -4.75 -16.33
N LYS A 209 9.44 -4.14 -15.15
CA LYS A 209 10.62 -4.08 -14.30
C LYS A 209 10.89 -5.41 -13.59
N LYS A 210 9.84 -6.01 -13.02
CA LYS A 210 9.92 -7.27 -12.28
C LYS A 210 9.66 -8.50 -13.15
N ASN A 211 9.30 -8.31 -14.42
CA ASN A 211 8.89 -9.35 -15.36
C ASN A 211 7.73 -10.21 -14.82
N LEU A 212 6.76 -9.55 -14.18
CA LEU A 212 5.57 -10.17 -13.63
C LEU A 212 4.39 -9.90 -14.55
N THR A 213 3.61 -10.95 -14.83
CA THR A 213 2.39 -10.83 -15.62
C THR A 213 1.28 -11.61 -14.92
N ASN A 214 0.15 -10.96 -14.70
CA ASN A 214 -1.07 -11.63 -14.26
C ASN A 214 -2.21 -11.29 -15.21
N ILE A 215 -3.04 -12.30 -15.49
CA ILE A 215 -4.28 -12.18 -16.27
C ILE A 215 -5.42 -12.55 -15.32
N PHE A 216 -6.41 -11.67 -15.21
CA PHE A 216 -7.60 -11.88 -14.42
C PHE A 216 -8.81 -12.01 -15.34
N HIS A 217 -9.44 -13.16 -15.32
CA HIS A 217 -10.68 -13.44 -15.99
C HIS A 217 -11.46 -14.49 -15.20
N TYR A 218 -12.60 -14.09 -14.62
CA TYR A 218 -13.37 -14.94 -13.72
C TYR A 218 -14.81 -15.07 -14.20
N THR A 219 -15.07 -16.05 -15.04
CA THR A 219 -16.41 -16.34 -15.57
C THR A 219 -17.45 -16.63 -14.49
N GLY A 220 -17.02 -17.07 -13.31
CA GLY A 220 -17.89 -17.27 -12.14
C GLY A 220 -18.28 -15.99 -11.40
N GLY A 221 -17.78 -14.82 -11.82
CA GLY A 221 -18.13 -13.52 -11.24
C GLY A 221 -17.99 -13.45 -9.72
N ILE A 222 -18.99 -12.85 -9.05
CA ILE A 222 -18.97 -12.71 -7.59
C ILE A 222 -19.10 -14.04 -6.81
N LYS A 223 -19.56 -15.13 -7.43
CA LYS A 223 -19.48 -16.48 -6.84
C LYS A 223 -18.03 -16.94 -6.70
N ALA A 224 -17.22 -16.73 -7.76
CA ALA A 224 -15.80 -17.03 -7.72
C ALA A 224 -15.08 -16.11 -6.69
N PHE A 225 -15.53 -14.87 -6.55
CA PHE A 225 -15.00 -13.96 -5.56
C PHE A 225 -15.22 -14.46 -4.12
N ILE A 226 -16.41 -14.98 -3.78
CA ILE A 226 -16.67 -15.60 -2.46
C ILE A 226 -15.74 -16.79 -2.22
N LYS A 227 -15.57 -17.67 -3.23
CA LYS A 227 -14.63 -18.81 -3.13
C LYS A 227 -13.21 -18.34 -2.84
N PHE A 228 -12.75 -17.31 -3.56
CA PHE A 228 -11.44 -16.69 -3.34
C PHE A 228 -11.29 -16.10 -1.93
N LEU A 229 -12.32 -15.40 -1.42
CA LEU A 229 -12.31 -14.84 -0.06
C LEU A 229 -12.35 -15.91 1.05
N ASN A 230 -12.89 -17.08 0.75
CA ASN A 230 -12.99 -18.21 1.65
C ASN A 230 -11.91 -19.29 1.43
N GLU A 231 -10.94 -19.07 0.54
CA GLU A 231 -9.89 -20.03 0.19
C GLU A 231 -9.16 -20.63 1.42
N ASN A 232 -8.97 -19.81 2.47
CA ASN A 232 -8.31 -20.19 3.71
C ASN A 232 -9.30 -20.40 4.86
N LYS A 233 -10.54 -20.74 4.58
CA LYS A 233 -11.60 -20.99 5.58
C LYS A 233 -12.39 -22.24 5.18
N THR A 234 -13.01 -22.87 6.15
CA THR A 234 -13.89 -24.02 5.91
C THR A 234 -15.34 -23.56 5.80
N PRO A 235 -15.96 -23.62 4.62
CA PRO A 235 -17.38 -23.36 4.48
C PRO A 235 -18.22 -24.35 5.31
N ILE A 236 -19.31 -23.92 5.91
CA ILE A 236 -20.22 -24.78 6.67
C ILE A 236 -21.37 -25.34 5.82
N HIS A 237 -21.49 -24.86 4.60
CA HIS A 237 -22.40 -25.38 3.57
C HIS A 237 -21.72 -25.39 2.22
N SER A 238 -22.12 -26.36 1.36
CA SER A 238 -21.42 -26.69 0.13
C SER A 238 -21.63 -25.66 -0.99
N GLN A 239 -22.83 -25.12 -1.10
CA GLN A 239 -23.22 -24.21 -2.17
C GLN A 239 -23.01 -22.75 -1.75
N THR A 240 -22.45 -21.96 -2.64
CA THR A 240 -22.43 -20.50 -2.49
C THR A 240 -23.80 -19.96 -2.87
N ILE A 241 -24.47 -19.27 -1.94
CA ILE A 241 -25.75 -18.62 -2.21
C ILE A 241 -25.49 -17.46 -3.15
N TYR A 242 -26.19 -17.40 -4.26
CA TYR A 242 -26.11 -16.34 -5.25
C TYR A 242 -27.46 -16.04 -5.84
N PHE A 243 -27.74 -14.79 -6.01
CA PHE A 243 -28.89 -14.35 -6.79
C PHE A 243 -28.61 -13.03 -7.48
N HIS A 244 -29.30 -12.86 -8.58
CA HIS A 244 -29.29 -11.67 -9.42
C HIS A 244 -30.73 -11.18 -9.54
N ALA A 245 -30.95 -9.88 -9.41
CA ALA A 245 -32.28 -9.29 -9.57
C ALA A 245 -32.18 -7.91 -10.18
N ILE A 246 -33.11 -7.59 -11.07
CA ILE A 246 -33.29 -6.26 -11.64
C ILE A 246 -34.66 -5.72 -11.22
N LYS A 247 -34.66 -4.58 -10.57
CA LYS A 247 -35.90 -3.90 -10.14
C LYS A 247 -35.74 -2.40 -10.20
N ASN A 248 -36.66 -1.71 -10.89
CA ASN A 248 -36.63 -0.23 -11.05
C ASN A 248 -35.28 0.29 -11.55
N GLU A 249 -34.76 -0.28 -12.63
CA GLU A 249 -33.44 0.06 -13.25
C GLU A 249 -32.23 -0.18 -12.32
N ILE A 250 -32.43 -0.77 -11.16
CA ILE A 250 -31.38 -1.15 -10.22
C ILE A 250 -31.10 -2.65 -10.41
N GLU A 251 -29.85 -2.98 -10.76
CA GLU A 251 -29.35 -4.34 -10.85
C GLU A 251 -28.61 -4.68 -9.54
N LEU A 252 -29.02 -5.76 -8.90
CA LEU A 252 -28.45 -6.24 -7.64
C LEU A 252 -27.93 -7.66 -7.81
N ASP A 253 -26.63 -7.82 -7.63
CA ASP A 253 -25.95 -9.10 -7.50
C ASP A 253 -25.52 -9.32 -6.05
N VAL A 254 -25.91 -10.45 -5.48
CA VAL A 254 -25.52 -10.84 -4.12
C VAL A 254 -24.94 -12.24 -4.15
N SER A 255 -23.78 -12.41 -3.53
CA SER A 255 -23.21 -13.72 -3.26
C SER A 255 -22.79 -13.82 -1.81
N MET A 256 -23.10 -14.96 -1.15
CA MET A 256 -22.80 -15.14 0.26
C MET A 256 -22.56 -16.60 0.64
N GLN A 257 -21.74 -16.80 1.67
CA GLN A 257 -21.46 -18.12 2.25
C GLN A 257 -21.04 -18.01 3.71
N TRP A 258 -21.60 -18.86 4.59
CA TRP A 258 -21.15 -19.00 5.95
C TRP A 258 -19.95 -19.96 6.05
N ASN A 259 -19.04 -19.67 6.94
CA ASN A 259 -17.84 -20.47 7.19
C ASN A 259 -17.56 -20.59 8.70
N ASN A 260 -16.53 -21.33 9.06
CA ASN A 260 -16.15 -21.61 10.45
C ASN A 260 -15.60 -20.41 11.23
N SER A 261 -15.38 -19.25 10.59
CA SER A 261 -14.89 -18.06 11.30
C SER A 261 -15.92 -17.45 12.24
N PHE A 262 -15.46 -16.59 13.15
CA PHE A 262 -16.33 -15.88 14.12
C PHE A 262 -16.74 -14.49 13.66
N LYS A 263 -16.31 -14.04 12.48
CA LYS A 263 -16.49 -12.67 12.01
C LYS A 263 -17.28 -12.59 10.73
N GLU A 264 -18.07 -11.56 10.65
CA GLU A 264 -18.76 -11.10 9.47
C GLU A 264 -17.75 -10.40 8.54
N LYS A 265 -17.80 -10.71 7.24
CA LYS A 265 -17.09 -10.01 6.18
C LYS A 265 -18.04 -9.71 5.04
N ILE A 266 -18.43 -8.46 4.91
CA ILE A 266 -19.33 -8.01 3.84
C ILE A 266 -18.61 -6.94 3.02
N TYR A 267 -18.53 -7.17 1.72
CA TYR A 267 -17.97 -6.24 0.74
C TYR A 267 -19.11 -5.65 -0.07
N CYS A 268 -19.14 -4.34 -0.13
CA CYS A 268 -20.19 -3.59 -0.81
C CYS A 268 -19.62 -2.80 -1.97
N PHE A 269 -20.29 -2.89 -3.11
CA PHE A 269 -19.92 -2.18 -4.33
C PHE A 269 -21.13 -1.50 -4.95
N THR A 270 -20.93 -0.27 -5.44
CA THR A 270 -21.92 0.44 -6.24
C THR A 270 -21.25 0.91 -7.53
N ASN A 271 -21.75 0.48 -8.70
CA ASN A 271 -21.15 0.73 -10.01
C ASN A 271 -19.65 0.39 -10.00
N ASN A 272 -19.29 -0.78 -9.47
CA ASN A 272 -17.93 -1.29 -9.29
C ASN A 272 -17.03 -0.53 -8.29
N ILE A 273 -17.51 0.54 -7.66
CA ILE A 273 -16.75 1.30 -6.67
C ILE A 273 -16.97 0.67 -5.28
N PRO A 274 -15.91 0.39 -4.51
CA PRO A 274 -16.04 -0.18 -3.18
C PRO A 274 -16.49 0.87 -2.16
N GLN A 275 -17.49 0.55 -1.35
CA GLN A 275 -17.90 1.37 -0.22
C GLN A 275 -17.32 0.79 1.07
N LYS A 276 -16.19 1.33 1.51
CA LYS A 276 -15.49 0.90 2.73
C LYS A 276 -16.33 1.13 3.98
N ASP A 277 -17.07 2.23 4.03
CA ASP A 277 -17.95 2.62 5.11
C ASP A 277 -19.39 2.07 4.93
N GLY A 278 -19.61 1.21 3.94
CA GLY A 278 -20.90 0.64 3.63
C GLY A 278 -21.92 1.68 3.17
N GLY A 279 -23.07 1.70 3.83
CA GLY A 279 -24.17 2.63 3.51
C GLY A 279 -25.54 1.97 3.55
N THR A 280 -26.50 2.55 2.82
CA THR A 280 -27.90 2.09 2.78
C THR A 280 -28.03 0.65 2.32
N HIS A 281 -27.24 0.19 1.35
CA HIS A 281 -27.26 -1.20 0.88
C HIS A 281 -26.77 -2.19 1.95
N LEU A 282 -25.71 -1.86 2.71
CA LEU A 282 -25.22 -2.71 3.79
C LEU A 282 -26.22 -2.82 4.92
N SER A 283 -26.82 -1.69 5.34
CA SER A 283 -27.81 -1.69 6.42
C SER A 283 -29.06 -2.51 6.06
N SER A 284 -29.53 -2.38 4.83
CA SER A 284 -30.68 -3.14 4.32
C SER A 284 -30.37 -4.63 4.21
N PHE A 285 -29.19 -5.00 3.71
CA PHE A 285 -28.73 -6.38 3.68
C PHE A 285 -28.72 -7.01 5.07
N ARG A 286 -28.12 -6.32 6.05
CA ARG A 286 -28.08 -6.81 7.44
C ARG A 286 -29.47 -6.99 8.03
N THR A 287 -30.39 -6.05 7.80
CA THR A 287 -31.77 -6.11 8.24
C THR A 287 -32.50 -7.31 7.62
N ALA A 288 -32.35 -7.48 6.30
CA ALA A 288 -33.02 -8.57 5.57
C ALA A 288 -32.53 -9.95 6.03
N ILE A 289 -31.20 -10.16 6.13
CA ILE A 289 -30.61 -11.41 6.63
C ILE A 289 -31.15 -11.74 8.02
N THR A 290 -31.11 -10.77 8.94
CA THR A 290 -31.55 -10.96 10.32
C THR A 290 -33.03 -11.33 10.39
N ARG A 291 -33.85 -10.62 9.64
CA ARG A 291 -35.33 -10.86 9.63
C ARG A 291 -35.65 -12.22 9.02
N THR A 292 -35.07 -12.58 7.90
CA THR A 292 -35.32 -13.85 7.20
C THR A 292 -34.91 -15.03 8.07
N ILE A 293 -33.69 -15.00 8.64
CA ILE A 293 -33.21 -16.10 9.48
C ILE A 293 -34.04 -16.25 10.74
N ASN A 294 -34.38 -15.15 11.43
CA ASN A 294 -35.22 -15.23 12.62
C ASN A 294 -36.62 -15.76 12.31
N ASN A 295 -37.22 -15.37 11.19
CA ASN A 295 -38.48 -15.92 10.72
C ASN A 295 -38.39 -17.43 10.47
N TYR A 296 -37.31 -17.88 9.82
CA TYR A 296 -37.07 -19.31 9.56
C TYR A 296 -36.89 -20.11 10.87
N ILE A 297 -36.05 -19.60 11.80
CA ILE A 297 -35.84 -20.21 13.14
C ILE A 297 -37.17 -20.38 13.88
N ASN A 298 -38.03 -19.37 13.84
CA ASN A 298 -39.34 -19.40 14.51
C ASN A 298 -40.30 -20.37 13.83
N LYS A 299 -40.38 -20.37 12.49
CA LYS A 299 -41.28 -21.21 11.71
C LYS A 299 -40.94 -22.70 11.85
N GLU A 300 -39.67 -23.04 11.78
CA GLU A 300 -39.17 -24.43 11.87
C GLU A 300 -39.02 -24.91 13.34
N GLY A 301 -39.32 -24.07 14.31
CA GLY A 301 -39.37 -24.46 15.71
C GLY A 301 -38.03 -24.75 16.39
N TYR A 302 -36.92 -24.25 15.82
CA TYR A 302 -35.60 -24.39 16.44
C TYR A 302 -35.48 -23.76 17.84
N ASN A 303 -36.39 -22.85 18.20
CA ASN A 303 -36.46 -22.21 19.52
C ASN A 303 -37.26 -23.00 20.59
N LYS A 304 -37.85 -24.13 20.25
CA LYS A 304 -38.77 -24.88 21.20
C LYS A 304 -38.04 -25.45 22.41
N LYS A 305 -36.74 -25.61 22.42
CA LYS A 305 -35.92 -26.18 23.52
C LYS A 305 -35.13 -25.18 24.36
N GLY A 306 -35.25 -23.89 24.14
CA GLY A 306 -34.54 -22.88 24.93
C GLY A 306 -34.87 -21.48 24.43
N LYS A 307 -35.31 -20.57 25.30
CA LYS A 307 -35.60 -19.14 25.02
C LYS A 307 -34.35 -18.34 24.63
N ILE A 308 -33.53 -18.80 23.64
CA ILE A 308 -32.36 -18.09 23.21
C ILE A 308 -32.78 -17.11 22.13
N GLN A 309 -32.69 -15.84 22.44
CA GLN A 309 -33.01 -14.77 21.52
C GLN A 309 -31.78 -14.49 20.64
N THR A 310 -31.87 -14.80 19.35
CA THR A 310 -30.81 -14.51 18.36
C THR A 310 -30.81 -13.03 18.01
N THR A 311 -29.62 -12.42 17.99
CA THR A 311 -29.41 -11.05 17.54
C THR A 311 -28.98 -11.03 16.09
N GLY A 312 -29.04 -9.85 15.46
CA GLY A 312 -28.52 -9.69 14.08
C GLY A 312 -27.06 -10.10 13.92
N ASP A 313 -26.25 -9.90 14.94
CA ASP A 313 -24.83 -10.26 14.91
C ASP A 313 -24.63 -11.78 14.94
N ASP A 314 -25.43 -12.50 15.73
CA ASP A 314 -25.41 -13.96 15.78
C ASP A 314 -25.72 -14.54 14.38
N THR A 315 -26.69 -13.92 13.67
CA THR A 315 -27.11 -14.38 12.33
C THR A 315 -26.03 -14.20 11.26
N ARG A 316 -25.09 -13.29 11.48
CA ARG A 316 -24.02 -12.96 10.54
C ARG A 316 -22.64 -13.45 10.97
N GLU A 317 -22.52 -14.15 12.10
CA GLU A 317 -21.25 -14.74 12.52
C GLU A 317 -20.76 -15.75 11.49
N GLY A 318 -19.53 -15.56 11.00
CA GLY A 318 -18.93 -16.38 9.96
C GLY A 318 -19.44 -16.15 8.55
N LEU A 319 -20.28 -15.12 8.33
CA LEU A 319 -20.79 -14.77 7.01
C LEU A 319 -19.72 -14.02 6.20
N THR A 320 -19.41 -14.53 4.99
CA THR A 320 -18.72 -13.78 3.94
C THR A 320 -19.74 -13.46 2.86
N ALA A 321 -19.90 -12.17 2.51
CA ALA A 321 -20.87 -11.74 1.52
C ALA A 321 -20.32 -10.63 0.62
N ILE A 322 -20.81 -10.57 -0.61
CA ILE A 322 -20.54 -9.51 -1.58
C ILE A 322 -21.89 -9.00 -2.06
N ILE A 323 -22.02 -7.68 -2.05
CA ILE A 323 -23.18 -6.95 -2.57
C ILE A 323 -22.68 -6.06 -3.68
N SER A 324 -23.07 -6.32 -4.89
CA SER A 324 -22.77 -5.49 -6.06
C SER A 324 -24.06 -4.86 -6.57
N LEU A 325 -24.10 -3.54 -6.51
CA LEU A 325 -25.24 -2.74 -6.92
C LEU A 325 -24.86 -1.95 -8.17
N LYS A 326 -25.66 -2.02 -9.22
CA LYS A 326 -25.53 -1.17 -10.40
C LYS A 326 -26.81 -0.35 -10.51
N MET A 327 -26.66 0.98 -10.53
CA MET A 327 -27.79 1.90 -10.56
C MET A 327 -27.42 3.20 -11.26
N PRO A 328 -28.39 3.88 -11.88
CA PRO A 328 -28.21 5.22 -12.36
C PRO A 328 -28.12 6.20 -11.17
N ASN A 329 -27.28 7.20 -11.29
CA ASN A 329 -27.17 8.36 -10.39
C ASN A 329 -27.06 8.04 -8.89
N PRO A 330 -26.12 7.17 -8.43
CA PRO A 330 -25.96 6.87 -7.02
C PRO A 330 -25.50 8.10 -6.22
N ARG A 331 -26.05 8.26 -4.99
CA ARG A 331 -25.66 9.35 -4.09
C ARG A 331 -24.72 8.84 -3.00
N PHE A 332 -23.60 9.54 -2.82
CA PHE A 332 -22.58 9.23 -1.82
C PHE A 332 -22.44 10.35 -0.78
N SER A 333 -21.89 10.02 0.38
CA SER A 333 -21.68 10.98 1.48
C SER A 333 -20.52 11.95 1.21
N SER A 334 -19.56 11.59 0.34
CA SER A 334 -18.34 12.35 0.06
C SER A 334 -17.84 12.11 -1.37
N GLN A 335 -16.90 12.95 -1.82
CA GLN A 335 -16.22 12.81 -3.11
C GLN A 335 -15.46 11.47 -3.26
N THR A 336 -14.98 10.91 -2.16
CA THR A 336 -14.27 9.61 -2.14
C THR A 336 -15.20 8.41 -2.32
N LYS A 337 -16.53 8.61 -2.36
CA LYS A 337 -17.56 7.58 -2.61
C LYS A 337 -17.54 6.39 -1.63
N GLU A 338 -17.03 6.59 -0.43
CA GLU A 338 -16.84 5.51 0.55
C GLU A 338 -18.13 5.02 1.21
N LYS A 339 -19.22 5.82 1.16
CA LYS A 339 -20.50 5.48 1.77
C LYS A 339 -21.66 5.83 0.85
N LEU A 340 -22.51 4.83 0.54
CA LEU A 340 -23.74 5.03 -0.23
C LEU A 340 -24.86 5.59 0.67
N VAL A 341 -25.55 6.66 0.20
CA VAL A 341 -26.65 7.28 0.92
C VAL A 341 -27.99 7.25 0.17
N SER A 342 -28.03 6.66 -1.02
CA SER A 342 -29.27 6.47 -1.81
C SER A 342 -30.31 5.70 -1.03
N SER A 343 -31.45 6.30 -0.69
CA SER A 343 -32.49 5.69 0.14
C SER A 343 -33.39 4.72 -0.62
N GLU A 344 -33.54 4.93 -1.93
CA GLU A 344 -34.37 4.16 -2.86
C GLU A 344 -33.96 2.67 -2.94
N VAL A 345 -32.69 2.35 -2.68
CA VAL A 345 -32.19 0.97 -2.72
C VAL A 345 -32.66 0.12 -1.54
N LYS A 346 -33.13 0.74 -0.45
CA LYS A 346 -33.46 0.05 0.80
C LYS A 346 -34.50 -1.03 0.64
N SER A 347 -35.68 -0.65 0.17
CA SER A 347 -36.83 -1.56 0.00
C SER A 347 -36.55 -2.65 -1.03
N ILE A 348 -35.82 -2.30 -2.08
CA ILE A 348 -35.45 -3.24 -3.15
C ILE A 348 -34.56 -4.34 -2.59
N ILE A 349 -33.48 -3.95 -1.91
CA ILE A 349 -32.51 -4.91 -1.34
C ILE A 349 -33.19 -5.77 -0.29
N GLU A 350 -33.98 -5.19 0.63
CA GLU A 350 -34.67 -5.95 1.64
C GLU A 350 -35.66 -6.99 1.02
N SER A 351 -36.46 -6.58 0.05
CA SER A 351 -37.40 -7.49 -0.58
C SER A 351 -36.74 -8.64 -1.33
N VAL A 352 -35.73 -8.33 -2.16
CA VAL A 352 -35.01 -9.32 -2.96
C VAL A 352 -34.29 -10.34 -2.07
N ILE A 353 -33.57 -9.87 -1.05
CA ILE A 353 -32.83 -10.77 -0.15
C ILE A 353 -33.78 -11.65 0.65
N MET A 354 -34.88 -11.08 1.20
CA MET A 354 -35.84 -11.85 1.97
C MET A 354 -36.45 -12.97 1.15
N THR A 355 -36.82 -12.74 -0.11
CA THR A 355 -37.37 -13.75 -0.99
C THR A 355 -36.35 -14.85 -1.28
N HIS A 356 -35.22 -14.48 -1.90
CA HIS A 356 -34.23 -15.47 -2.37
C HIS A 356 -33.55 -16.24 -1.24
N LEU A 357 -33.28 -15.60 -0.11
CA LEU A 357 -32.72 -16.31 1.04
C LEU A 357 -33.75 -17.27 1.68
N SER A 358 -35.04 -16.89 1.73
CA SER A 358 -36.10 -17.79 2.22
C SER A 358 -36.22 -19.02 1.32
N ASP A 359 -36.25 -18.83 0.01
CA ASP A 359 -36.30 -19.90 -0.98
C ASP A 359 -35.10 -20.85 -0.82
N PHE A 360 -33.87 -20.29 -0.73
CA PHE A 360 -32.69 -21.11 -0.50
C PHE A 360 -32.75 -21.96 0.77
N LEU A 361 -33.20 -21.38 1.89
CA LEU A 361 -33.32 -22.11 3.18
C LEU A 361 -34.33 -23.22 3.12
N LEU A 362 -35.44 -23.04 2.37
CA LEU A 362 -36.48 -24.07 2.18
C LEU A 362 -36.04 -25.18 1.22
N GLU A 363 -35.34 -24.83 0.11
CA GLU A 363 -34.88 -25.76 -0.87
C GLU A 363 -33.67 -26.60 -0.41
N ASN A 364 -32.85 -26.05 0.52
CA ASN A 364 -31.61 -26.69 0.99
C ASN A 364 -31.63 -26.96 2.50
N PRO A 365 -32.50 -27.87 3.01
CA PRO A 365 -32.72 -28.05 4.46
C PRO A 365 -31.49 -28.52 5.24
N LYS A 366 -30.55 -29.26 4.60
CA LYS A 366 -29.28 -29.65 5.23
C LYS A 366 -28.37 -28.47 5.46
N ASP A 367 -28.19 -27.63 4.46
CA ASP A 367 -27.35 -26.42 4.52
C ASP A 367 -28.00 -25.40 5.49
N ALA A 368 -29.32 -25.22 5.42
CA ALA A 368 -30.07 -24.39 6.36
C ALA A 368 -29.84 -24.84 7.81
N LYS A 369 -29.93 -26.14 8.10
CA LYS A 369 -29.65 -26.68 9.44
C LYS A 369 -28.22 -26.37 9.92
N ASN A 370 -27.25 -26.49 9.06
CA ASN A 370 -25.86 -26.17 9.41
C ASN A 370 -25.69 -24.67 9.74
N ILE A 371 -26.25 -23.79 8.91
CA ILE A 371 -26.28 -22.34 9.13
C ILE A 371 -26.96 -22.01 10.45
N ILE A 372 -28.17 -22.54 10.70
CA ILE A 372 -28.93 -22.28 11.92
C ILE A 372 -28.20 -22.80 13.15
N ASN A 373 -27.60 -24.00 13.11
CA ASN A 373 -26.81 -24.52 14.21
C ASN A 373 -25.65 -23.60 14.58
N LYS A 374 -24.93 -23.07 13.59
CA LYS A 374 -23.88 -22.06 13.79
C LYS A 374 -24.41 -20.82 14.50
N ILE A 375 -25.55 -20.29 14.03
CA ILE A 375 -26.17 -19.09 14.59
C ILE A 375 -26.63 -19.32 16.03
N ILE A 376 -27.27 -20.47 16.33
CA ILE A 376 -27.68 -20.82 17.68
C ILE A 376 -26.48 -20.99 18.61
N HIS A 377 -25.39 -21.58 18.10
CA HIS A 377 -24.13 -21.68 18.83
C HIS A 377 -23.56 -20.30 19.16
N ALA A 378 -23.53 -19.38 18.19
CA ALA A 378 -23.07 -18.01 18.40
C ALA A 378 -23.92 -17.28 19.46
N ALA A 379 -25.25 -17.43 19.42
CA ALA A 379 -26.15 -16.84 20.41
C ALA A 379 -25.93 -17.40 21.83
N LYS A 380 -25.72 -18.73 21.97
CA LYS A 380 -25.37 -19.38 23.24
C LYS A 380 -24.05 -18.82 23.81
N MET A 381 -23.02 -18.71 22.97
CA MET A 381 -21.74 -18.19 23.38
C MET A 381 -21.82 -16.72 23.82
N ARG A 382 -22.59 -15.89 23.11
CA ARG A 382 -22.86 -14.50 23.49
C ARG A 382 -23.55 -14.39 24.85
N GLU A 383 -24.57 -15.21 25.12
CA GLU A 383 -25.27 -15.23 26.42
C GLU A 383 -24.35 -15.70 27.56
N ALA A 384 -23.56 -16.73 27.33
CA ALA A 384 -22.57 -17.19 28.30
C ALA A 384 -21.54 -16.07 28.62
N ALA A 385 -21.03 -15.39 27.60
CA ALA A 385 -20.12 -14.26 27.78
C ALA A 385 -20.77 -13.10 28.58
N LYS A 386 -22.05 -12.81 28.34
CA LYS A 386 -22.82 -11.83 29.12
C LYS A 386 -22.90 -12.20 30.60
N LYS A 387 -23.22 -13.46 30.91
CA LYS A 387 -23.26 -13.96 32.29
C LYS A 387 -21.91 -13.85 33.00
N VAL A 388 -20.82 -14.21 32.34
CA VAL A 388 -19.46 -14.08 32.87
C VAL A 388 -19.14 -12.62 33.19
N ARG A 389 -19.50 -11.70 32.30
CA ARG A 389 -19.31 -10.24 32.51
C ARG A 389 -20.12 -9.71 33.69
N GLU A 390 -21.36 -10.14 33.83
CA GLU A 390 -22.22 -9.73 34.95
C GLU A 390 -21.63 -10.20 36.29
N ILE A 391 -21.05 -11.40 36.33
CA ILE A 391 -20.33 -11.92 37.49
C ILE A 391 -19.06 -11.12 37.75
N SER A 392 -18.32 -10.79 36.73
CA SER A 392 -17.09 -9.95 36.84
C SER A 392 -17.43 -8.52 37.27
N LYS A 393 -18.50 -7.91 36.76
CA LYS A 393 -18.98 -6.59 37.20
C LYS A 393 -19.40 -6.61 38.68
N LYS A 394 -20.04 -7.68 39.14
CA LYS A 394 -20.38 -7.83 40.56
C LYS A 394 -19.17 -8.01 41.45
N LYS A 395 -18.06 -8.63 40.97
CA LYS A 395 -16.78 -8.70 41.66
C LYS A 395 -15.97 -7.39 41.55
N GLY A 396 -16.09 -6.62 40.46
CA GLY A 396 -15.39 -5.34 40.25
C GLY A 396 -16.04 -4.14 40.95
N LEU A 397 -17.25 -4.25 41.48
CA LEU A 397 -17.88 -3.21 42.34
C LEU A 397 -17.22 -3.08 43.72
N LEU A 398 -16.29 -3.97 44.07
CA LEU A 398 -15.42 -3.90 45.27
C LEU A 398 -14.09 -3.25 45.07
N ASP A 399 -13.68 -3.01 43.79
CA ASP A 399 -12.47 -2.25 43.45
C ASP A 399 -12.84 -0.87 42.87
N LEU A 400 -12.75 0.14 43.71
CA LEU A 400 -13.15 1.54 43.48
C LEU A 400 -12.35 2.31 42.43
N SER A 401 -11.42 1.66 41.70
CA SER A 401 -10.68 2.30 40.60
C SER A 401 -10.68 1.40 39.35
N GLY A 402 -11.67 1.55 38.50
CA GLY A 402 -11.88 0.72 37.29
C GLY A 402 -10.81 0.77 36.18
N LEU A 403 -9.59 1.20 36.50
CA LEU A 403 -8.47 1.25 35.56
C LEU A 403 -7.47 0.11 35.82
N PRO A 404 -6.82 -0.45 34.77
CA PRO A 404 -5.81 -1.48 34.96
C PRO A 404 -4.70 -0.99 35.88
N GLY A 405 -4.32 -1.77 36.90
CA GLY A 405 -3.28 -1.39 37.88
C GLY A 405 -1.91 -1.09 37.27
N LYS A 406 -1.69 -1.53 36.02
CA LYS A 406 -0.46 -1.24 35.24
C LYS A 406 -0.53 0.08 34.45
N LEU A 407 -1.72 0.64 34.25
CA LEU A 407 -1.87 1.88 33.48
C LEU A 407 -1.31 3.07 34.28
N SER A 408 -0.35 3.76 33.71
CA SER A 408 0.07 5.06 34.18
C SER A 408 -0.69 6.12 33.39
N ASP A 409 -1.85 6.54 33.88
CA ASP A 409 -2.74 7.47 33.21
C ASP A 409 -2.18 8.89 33.11
N CYS A 410 -2.72 9.71 32.20
CA CYS A 410 -2.42 11.14 32.10
C CYS A 410 -3.41 11.97 32.92
N GLN A 411 -3.04 13.23 33.17
CA GLN A 411 -3.88 14.17 33.93
C GLN A 411 -5.01 14.77 33.08
N GLU A 412 -4.77 14.89 31.76
CA GLU A 412 -5.73 15.45 30.81
C GLU A 412 -6.91 14.50 30.63
N LYS A 413 -8.12 15.05 30.70
CA LYS A 413 -9.39 14.30 30.51
C LYS A 413 -10.00 14.49 29.14
N ASN A 414 -9.56 15.53 28.40
CA ASN A 414 -10.02 15.73 27.03
C ASN A 414 -9.33 14.72 26.10
N PRO A 415 -10.08 13.80 25.46
CA PRO A 415 -9.48 12.78 24.58
C PRO A 415 -8.63 13.39 23.46
N ILE A 416 -9.05 14.50 22.87
CA ILE A 416 -8.36 15.15 21.73
C ILE A 416 -6.93 15.58 22.09
N LEU A 417 -6.69 15.92 23.36
CA LEU A 417 -5.40 16.36 23.88
C LEU A 417 -4.60 15.22 24.52
N SER A 418 -5.16 14.01 24.57
CA SER A 418 -4.58 12.87 25.28
C SER A 418 -4.11 11.78 24.33
N GLU A 419 -3.02 11.13 24.69
CA GLU A 419 -2.48 10.00 23.94
C GLU A 419 -2.02 8.87 24.85
N ILE A 420 -2.13 7.63 24.38
CA ILE A 420 -1.68 6.44 25.09
C ILE A 420 -0.59 5.72 24.32
N TYR A 421 0.47 5.32 25.02
CA TYR A 421 1.52 4.45 24.50
C TYR A 421 1.30 3.02 24.99
N LEU A 422 1.15 2.09 24.06
CA LEU A 422 1.19 0.65 24.30
C LEU A 422 2.64 0.20 24.18
N VAL A 423 3.29 -0.08 25.32
CA VAL A 423 4.74 -0.29 25.38
C VAL A 423 5.04 -1.74 25.65
N GLU A 424 6.00 -2.30 24.91
CA GLU A 424 6.47 -3.66 25.12
C GLU A 424 7.32 -3.77 26.39
N GLY A 425 6.92 -4.65 27.31
CA GLY A 425 7.67 -5.00 28.51
C GLY A 425 7.66 -3.95 29.62
N ASP A 426 7.99 -4.41 30.83
CA ASP A 426 8.03 -3.55 32.01
C ASP A 426 9.27 -2.63 32.04
N SER A 427 10.39 -3.06 31.42
CA SER A 427 11.63 -2.28 31.35
C SER A 427 11.46 -1.01 30.51
N ALA A 428 11.02 -1.16 29.26
CA ALA A 428 10.74 -0.02 28.40
C ALA A 428 9.57 0.82 28.92
N GLY A 429 8.56 0.15 29.53
CA GLY A 429 7.46 0.81 30.23
C GLY A 429 7.92 1.69 31.37
N GLY A 430 8.95 1.28 32.14
CA GLY A 430 9.57 2.07 33.21
C GLY A 430 10.24 3.33 32.70
N SER A 431 11.08 3.23 31.68
CA SER A 431 11.72 4.37 31.03
C SER A 431 10.69 5.33 30.41
N ALA A 432 9.67 4.80 29.75
CA ALA A 432 8.59 5.60 29.16
C ALA A 432 7.77 6.34 30.23
N LYS A 433 7.45 5.68 31.35
CA LYS A 433 6.73 6.28 32.47
C LYS A 433 7.50 7.44 33.10
N GLN A 434 8.82 7.33 33.21
CA GLN A 434 9.68 8.41 33.73
C GLN A 434 9.86 9.55 32.72
N GLY A 435 10.02 9.22 31.40
CA GLY A 435 10.29 10.20 30.35
C GLY A 435 9.06 10.93 29.82
N ARG A 436 7.83 10.44 30.03
CA ARG A 436 6.60 10.99 29.46
C ARG A 436 6.23 12.38 29.97
N ASN A 437 5.44 13.08 29.21
CA ASN A 437 4.68 14.22 29.70
C ASN A 437 3.44 13.73 30.45
N ARG A 438 3.46 13.85 31.79
CA ARG A 438 2.36 13.37 32.65
C ARG A 438 1.03 14.07 32.40
N LYS A 439 1.05 15.26 31.79
CA LYS A 439 -0.17 16.02 31.54
C LYS A 439 -1.04 15.29 30.50
N ASN A 440 -0.49 14.84 29.36
CA ASN A 440 -1.26 14.36 28.21
C ASN A 440 -0.85 12.99 27.69
N GLN A 441 0.17 12.34 28.27
CA GLN A 441 0.64 11.02 27.82
C GLN A 441 0.40 9.95 28.88
N ALA A 442 -0.34 8.91 28.51
CA ALA A 442 -0.55 7.70 29.30
C ALA A 442 0.36 6.57 28.81
N ILE A 443 0.79 5.67 29.71
CA ILE A 443 1.62 4.50 29.40
C ILE A 443 0.93 3.25 29.90
N LEU A 444 0.77 2.28 29.01
CA LEU A 444 0.29 0.92 29.32
C LEU A 444 1.36 -0.08 28.91
N PRO A 445 2.16 -0.62 29.85
CA PRO A 445 3.10 -1.68 29.55
C PRO A 445 2.36 -3.00 29.33
N LEU A 446 2.78 -3.76 28.31
CA LEU A 446 2.23 -5.06 27.95
C LEU A 446 3.24 -6.15 28.33
N LYS A 447 2.81 -7.19 29.05
CA LYS A 447 3.68 -8.31 29.44
C LYS A 447 3.77 -9.34 28.30
N GLY A 448 4.78 -9.20 27.47
CA GLY A 448 5.08 -10.17 26.41
C GLY A 448 4.06 -10.21 25.29
N LYS A 449 3.99 -11.34 24.61
CA LYS A 449 3.12 -11.56 23.45
C LYS A 449 1.65 -11.63 23.88
N ILE A 450 0.82 -10.75 23.34
CA ILE A 450 -0.62 -10.78 23.58
C ILE A 450 -1.29 -11.93 22.85
N LEU A 451 -2.51 -12.27 23.26
CA LEU A 451 -3.30 -13.34 22.62
C LEU A 451 -3.54 -13.04 21.14
N ASN A 452 -3.33 -14.04 20.28
CA ASN A 452 -3.70 -13.97 18.88
C ASN A 452 -5.22 -14.05 18.72
N VAL A 453 -5.84 -12.89 18.48
CA VAL A 453 -7.30 -12.77 18.35
C VAL A 453 -7.86 -13.31 17.04
N GLU A 454 -7.02 -13.63 16.05
CA GLU A 454 -7.47 -14.29 14.83
C GLU A 454 -7.85 -15.76 15.09
N LYS A 455 -7.19 -16.41 16.08
CA LYS A 455 -7.41 -17.81 16.48
C LYS A 455 -8.30 -17.94 17.70
N ALA A 456 -8.48 -16.89 18.48
CA ALA A 456 -9.20 -16.94 19.74
C ALA A 456 -10.70 -16.65 19.58
N THR A 457 -11.51 -17.34 20.36
CA THR A 457 -12.91 -16.98 20.53
C THR A 457 -13.01 -15.66 21.30
N PHE A 458 -14.13 -14.95 21.14
CA PHE A 458 -14.37 -13.67 21.82
C PHE A 458 -14.24 -13.78 23.35
N GLU A 459 -14.67 -14.91 23.94
CA GLU A 459 -14.56 -15.19 25.37
C GLU A 459 -13.11 -15.31 25.83
N LYS A 460 -12.30 -16.11 25.11
CA LYS A 460 -10.87 -16.23 25.38
C LYS A 460 -10.16 -14.89 25.25
N MET A 461 -10.58 -14.07 24.29
CA MET A 461 -10.04 -12.73 24.11
C MET A 461 -10.33 -11.86 25.33
N LEU A 462 -11.56 -11.85 25.84
CA LEU A 462 -11.94 -11.08 27.03
C LEU A 462 -11.32 -11.62 28.33
N ALA A 463 -11.03 -12.92 28.39
CA ALA A 463 -10.33 -13.52 29.51
C ALA A 463 -8.82 -13.22 29.53
N SER A 464 -8.26 -12.71 28.42
CA SER A 464 -6.85 -12.30 28.37
C SER A 464 -6.64 -11.02 29.15
N GLN A 465 -5.75 -11.05 30.13
CA GLN A 465 -5.46 -9.90 31.00
C GLN A 465 -4.93 -8.70 30.20
N GLU A 466 -4.05 -8.94 29.23
CA GLU A 466 -3.45 -7.85 28.42
C GLU A 466 -4.48 -7.18 27.51
N ILE A 467 -5.32 -7.98 26.84
CA ILE A 467 -6.38 -7.44 25.97
C ILE A 467 -7.46 -6.73 26.80
N SER A 468 -7.86 -7.33 27.91
CA SER A 468 -8.80 -6.71 28.84
C SER A 468 -8.26 -5.37 29.38
N ALA A 469 -6.96 -5.29 29.70
CA ALA A 469 -6.33 -4.06 30.11
C ALA A 469 -6.34 -2.98 29.00
N ILE A 470 -6.10 -3.36 27.74
CA ILE A 470 -6.18 -2.43 26.58
C ILE A 470 -7.61 -1.91 26.43
N ILE A 471 -8.62 -2.80 26.43
CA ILE A 471 -10.03 -2.42 26.28
C ILE A 471 -10.47 -1.46 27.40
N THR A 472 -10.10 -1.79 28.64
CA THR A 472 -10.45 -0.95 29.81
C THR A 472 -9.74 0.40 29.77
N ALA A 473 -8.44 0.44 29.37
CA ALA A 473 -7.69 1.68 29.25
C ALA A 473 -8.30 2.60 28.19
N LEU A 474 -8.69 2.05 27.03
CA LEU A 474 -9.27 2.83 25.93
C LEU A 474 -10.68 3.35 26.25
N GLY A 475 -11.45 2.64 27.07
CA GLY A 475 -12.76 3.07 27.53
C GLY A 475 -13.89 3.06 26.52
N CYS A 476 -13.61 2.68 25.27
CA CYS A 476 -14.60 2.64 24.18
C CYS A 476 -15.37 1.31 24.07
N GLY A 477 -15.10 0.34 24.96
CA GLY A 477 -15.70 -0.99 24.89
C GLY A 477 -15.14 -1.85 23.75
N VAL A 478 -15.72 -3.04 23.56
CA VAL A 478 -15.36 -3.95 22.48
C VAL A 478 -16.57 -4.78 22.06
N GLY A 479 -16.60 -5.18 20.79
CA GLY A 479 -17.72 -5.93 20.23
C GLY A 479 -18.88 -5.01 19.84
N LYS A 480 -19.82 -5.51 19.03
CA LYS A 480 -20.81 -4.72 18.31
C LYS A 480 -21.85 -3.99 19.19
N VAL A 481 -22.03 -4.43 20.43
CA VAL A 481 -23.05 -3.85 21.34
C VAL A 481 -22.48 -2.77 22.25
N GLU A 482 -21.25 -2.96 22.74
CA GLU A 482 -20.63 -2.05 23.72
C GLU A 482 -19.59 -1.10 23.12
N TYR A 483 -19.11 -1.41 21.92
CA TYR A 483 -18.11 -0.62 21.24
C TYR A 483 -18.72 0.70 20.72
N ASN A 484 -18.17 1.78 21.22
CA ASN A 484 -18.49 3.13 20.76
C ASN A 484 -17.19 3.93 20.63
N PRO A 485 -16.70 4.19 19.40
CA PRO A 485 -15.47 4.94 19.17
C PRO A 485 -15.52 6.37 19.70
N GLU A 486 -16.69 7.00 19.85
CA GLU A 486 -16.82 8.34 20.42
C GLU A 486 -16.46 8.40 21.92
N LYS A 487 -16.48 7.25 22.62
CA LYS A 487 -16.06 7.13 24.02
C LYS A 487 -14.58 6.87 24.21
N LEU A 488 -13.79 6.97 23.14
CA LEU A 488 -12.35 6.77 23.19
C LEU A 488 -11.69 7.79 24.14
N ARG A 489 -10.92 7.30 25.11
CA ARG A 489 -10.28 8.14 26.12
C ARG A 489 -9.02 8.85 25.62
N TYR A 490 -8.40 8.35 24.58
CA TYR A 490 -7.15 8.90 24.02
C TYR A 490 -7.27 9.03 22.51
N HIS A 491 -7.05 10.24 22.00
CA HIS A 491 -7.14 10.51 20.57
C HIS A 491 -6.08 9.74 19.76
N ASN A 492 -4.86 9.65 20.30
CA ASN A 492 -3.77 8.91 19.66
C ASN A 492 -3.42 7.66 20.46
N ILE A 493 -3.44 6.51 19.80
CA ILE A 493 -3.00 5.22 20.34
C ILE A 493 -1.69 4.86 19.64
N ILE A 494 -0.59 4.89 20.41
CA ILE A 494 0.75 4.76 19.86
C ILE A 494 1.32 3.41 20.27
N ILE A 495 1.58 2.54 19.29
CA ILE A 495 2.24 1.27 19.50
C ILE A 495 3.75 1.51 19.52
N MET A 496 4.39 1.17 20.62
CA MET A 496 5.81 1.35 20.85
C MET A 496 6.45 0.03 21.28
N THR A 497 7.03 -0.68 20.33
CA THR A 497 7.67 -2.00 20.48
C THR A 497 9.15 -1.94 20.14
N ASP A 498 9.91 -2.90 20.62
CA ASP A 498 11.32 -3.05 20.33
C ASP A 498 11.58 -3.27 18.82
N ALA A 499 12.78 -2.94 18.37
CA ALA A 499 13.18 -3.09 16.97
C ALA A 499 13.75 -4.49 16.68
N ASP A 500 13.14 -5.51 17.27
CA ASP A 500 13.50 -6.92 17.13
C ASP A 500 12.35 -7.76 16.56
N ILE A 501 12.54 -9.08 16.49
CA ILE A 501 11.56 -10.02 15.97
C ILE A 501 10.33 -10.09 16.87
N ASP A 502 10.51 -10.09 18.19
CA ASP A 502 9.42 -10.17 19.15
C ASP A 502 8.57 -8.91 19.16
N GLY A 503 9.20 -7.73 19.11
CA GLY A 503 8.49 -6.45 18.97
C GLY A 503 7.70 -6.36 17.67
N SER A 504 8.23 -6.86 16.57
CA SER A 504 7.50 -6.96 15.29
C SER A 504 6.29 -7.88 15.39
N HIS A 505 6.39 -9.00 16.13
CA HIS A 505 5.28 -9.91 16.38
C HIS A 505 4.19 -9.27 17.26
N ILE A 506 4.58 -8.62 18.37
CA ILE A 506 3.64 -7.92 19.26
C ILE A 506 2.89 -6.82 18.51
N ARG A 507 3.59 -6.05 17.68
CA ARG A 507 2.98 -5.06 16.80
C ARG A 507 1.94 -5.67 15.85
N THR A 508 2.26 -6.81 15.24
CA THR A 508 1.33 -7.52 14.35
C THR A 508 0.10 -8.04 15.12
N LEU A 509 0.28 -8.54 16.33
CA LEU A 509 -0.83 -8.98 17.20
C LEU A 509 -1.74 -7.81 17.58
N LEU A 510 -1.18 -6.67 17.97
CA LEU A 510 -1.93 -5.45 18.28
C LEU A 510 -2.69 -4.93 17.06
N LEU A 511 -2.05 -4.86 15.90
CA LEU A 511 -2.70 -4.45 14.66
C LEU A 511 -3.83 -5.42 14.28
N THR A 512 -3.65 -6.73 14.49
CA THR A 512 -4.71 -7.74 14.29
C THR A 512 -5.89 -7.48 15.21
N PHE A 513 -5.62 -7.16 16.49
CA PHE A 513 -6.67 -6.84 17.46
C PHE A 513 -7.46 -5.59 17.02
N PHE A 514 -6.80 -4.47 16.73
CA PHE A 514 -7.47 -3.25 16.30
C PHE A 514 -8.22 -3.44 14.96
N TYR A 515 -7.60 -4.07 13.98
CA TYR A 515 -8.24 -4.33 12.69
C TYR A 515 -9.50 -5.18 12.80
N ARG A 516 -9.52 -6.15 13.73
CA ARG A 516 -10.61 -7.10 13.86
C ARG A 516 -11.74 -6.63 14.78
N TYR A 517 -11.42 -5.86 15.80
CA TYR A 517 -12.37 -5.51 16.85
C TYR A 517 -12.67 -4.02 16.97
N MET A 518 -11.81 -3.17 16.42
CA MET A 518 -11.92 -1.70 16.49
C MET A 518 -11.49 -1.05 15.15
N PRO A 519 -12.03 -1.49 13.98
CA PRO A 519 -11.60 -1.00 12.68
C PRO A 519 -11.84 0.50 12.50
N GLU A 520 -12.89 1.05 13.10
CA GLU A 520 -13.21 2.48 13.02
C GLU A 520 -12.12 3.35 13.63
N ILE A 521 -11.44 2.89 14.69
CA ILE A 521 -10.29 3.61 15.27
C ILE A 521 -9.12 3.73 14.27
N ILE A 522 -8.92 2.70 13.43
CA ILE A 522 -7.92 2.78 12.36
C ILE A 522 -8.40 3.71 11.24
N GLN A 523 -9.65 3.60 10.82
CA GLN A 523 -10.25 4.42 9.76
C GLN A 523 -10.25 5.91 10.12
N GLN A 524 -10.51 6.23 11.38
CA GLN A 524 -10.45 7.60 11.91
C GLN A 524 -9.02 8.10 12.13
N GLY A 525 -8.01 7.24 11.91
CA GLY A 525 -6.60 7.63 11.96
C GLY A 525 -6.01 7.76 13.37
N HIS A 526 -6.56 7.07 14.37
CA HIS A 526 -6.11 7.15 15.75
C HIS A 526 -4.92 6.23 16.08
N ILE A 527 -4.58 5.26 15.21
CA ILE A 527 -3.50 4.30 15.47
C ILE A 527 -2.19 4.77 14.84
N TYR A 528 -1.15 4.79 15.66
CA TYR A 528 0.20 5.16 15.24
C TYR A 528 1.22 4.10 15.69
N ILE A 529 2.30 3.98 14.93
CA ILE A 529 3.48 3.20 15.29
C ILE A 529 4.61 4.18 15.57
N ALA A 530 5.15 4.15 16.79
CA ALA A 530 6.33 4.91 17.13
C ALA A 530 7.55 4.41 16.33
N GLN A 531 8.38 5.32 15.88
CA GLN A 531 9.62 5.04 15.17
C GLN A 531 10.82 5.50 15.99
N PRO A 532 11.25 4.74 17.01
CA PRO A 532 12.45 5.04 17.75
C PRO A 532 13.67 4.99 16.84
N PRO A 533 14.74 5.73 17.14
CA PRO A 533 15.97 5.67 16.37
C PRO A 533 16.65 4.31 16.55
N LEU A 534 17.16 3.76 15.43
CA LEU A 534 17.91 2.51 15.45
C LEU A 534 19.39 2.71 15.78
N TYR A 535 19.90 3.94 15.57
CA TYR A 535 21.31 4.24 15.79
C TYR A 535 21.51 5.58 16.48
N LYS A 536 22.59 5.66 17.24
CA LYS A 536 23.13 6.90 17.78
C LYS A 536 24.57 7.08 17.30
N ILE A 537 24.87 8.23 16.72
CA ILE A 537 26.23 8.65 16.39
C ILE A 537 26.67 9.68 17.41
N LYS A 538 27.79 9.42 18.06
CA LYS A 538 28.46 10.38 18.95
C LYS A 538 29.71 10.90 18.26
N GLN A 539 29.81 12.21 18.09
CA GLN A 539 30.96 12.91 17.54
C GLN A 539 31.40 14.00 18.52
N GLY A 540 32.43 13.70 19.28
CA GLY A 540 32.85 14.56 20.40
C GLY A 540 31.71 14.70 21.43
N LYS A 541 31.24 15.94 21.66
CA LYS A 541 30.12 16.24 22.56
C LYS A 541 28.74 16.18 21.89
N LYS A 542 28.68 16.06 20.57
CA LYS A 542 27.41 16.03 19.84
C LYS A 542 26.90 14.60 19.67
N GLU A 543 25.64 14.39 20.04
CA GLU A 543 24.90 13.14 19.81
C GLU A 543 23.84 13.37 18.73
N ILE A 544 23.71 12.44 17.81
CA ILE A 544 22.76 12.47 16.70
C ILE A 544 22.06 11.14 16.65
N TYR A 545 20.73 11.16 16.70
CA TYR A 545 19.89 9.97 16.59
C TYR A 545 19.45 9.76 15.14
N ILE A 546 19.43 8.51 14.70
CA ILE A 546 19.23 8.12 13.29
C ILE A 546 18.20 7.00 13.23
N LYS A 547 17.24 7.13 12.32
CA LYS A 547 16.06 6.26 12.24
C LYS A 547 16.33 4.90 11.61
N ASN A 548 17.14 4.87 10.55
CA ASN A 548 17.34 3.67 9.73
C ASN A 548 18.74 3.63 9.13
N GLU A 549 19.09 2.50 8.50
CA GLU A 549 20.40 2.30 7.87
C GLU A 549 20.67 3.30 6.73
N GLU A 550 19.65 3.67 5.98
CA GLU A 550 19.80 4.63 4.88
C GLU A 550 20.28 5.99 5.39
N GLU A 551 19.60 6.50 6.42
CA GLU A 551 19.99 7.77 7.05
C GLU A 551 21.36 7.68 7.70
N MET A 552 21.69 6.51 8.29
CA MET A 552 23.01 6.21 8.84
C MET A 552 24.10 6.35 7.77
N HIS A 553 23.94 5.69 6.64
CA HIS A 553 24.90 5.76 5.55
C HIS A 553 25.02 7.16 4.96
N LYS A 554 23.89 7.86 4.77
CA LYS A 554 23.90 9.26 4.31
C LYS A 554 24.64 10.17 5.30
N LYS A 555 24.43 9.99 6.60
CA LYS A 555 25.08 10.79 7.63
C LYS A 555 26.57 10.48 7.76
N GLN A 556 26.94 9.18 7.75
CA GLN A 556 28.35 8.76 7.73
C GLN A 556 29.07 9.38 6.53
N MET A 557 28.46 9.32 5.33
CA MET A 557 29.06 9.91 4.15
C MET A 557 29.17 11.42 4.25
N LYS A 558 28.16 12.11 4.78
CA LYS A 558 28.24 13.56 5.00
C LYS A 558 29.39 13.94 5.94
N ILE A 559 29.61 13.14 7.00
CA ILE A 559 30.74 13.33 7.91
C ILE A 559 32.07 13.02 7.22
N ALA A 560 32.13 11.93 6.46
CA ALA A 560 33.32 11.48 5.76
C ALA A 560 33.78 12.44 4.65
N LEU A 561 32.82 13.04 3.94
CA LEU A 561 33.08 14.02 2.89
C LEU A 561 33.40 15.41 3.42
N LYS A 562 33.17 15.67 4.71
CA LYS A 562 33.59 16.92 5.34
C LYS A 562 35.12 16.95 5.40
N ASN A 563 35.71 18.06 4.98
CA ASN A 563 37.17 18.24 4.89
C ASN A 563 37.91 17.27 3.92
N LEU A 564 37.16 16.63 2.97
CA LEU A 564 37.79 15.89 1.90
C LEU A 564 38.25 16.84 0.79
N ILE A 565 39.52 16.73 0.42
CA ILE A 565 40.12 17.49 -0.67
C ILE A 565 40.59 16.50 -1.74
N TYR A 566 40.24 16.80 -2.99
CA TYR A 566 40.67 16.06 -4.16
C TYR A 566 41.84 16.82 -4.82
N PHE A 567 42.91 16.11 -5.07
CA PHE A 567 44.11 16.62 -5.73
C PHE A 567 44.26 16.00 -7.10
N LYS A 568 44.17 16.82 -8.12
CA LYS A 568 44.47 16.44 -9.50
C LYS A 568 45.96 16.65 -9.75
N ARG A 569 46.64 15.68 -10.35
CA ARG A 569 48.08 15.66 -10.52
C ARG A 569 48.65 16.91 -11.23
N ASN A 570 47.88 17.54 -12.12
CA ASN A 570 48.35 18.65 -12.99
C ASN A 570 47.50 19.94 -12.83
N SER A 571 46.86 20.21 -11.71
CA SER A 571 45.98 21.37 -11.57
C SER A 571 46.08 22.04 -10.20
N ASN A 572 46.19 23.37 -10.21
CA ASN A 572 46.20 24.19 -8.98
C ASN A 572 44.80 24.52 -8.44
N ASN A 573 43.76 24.10 -9.11
CA ASN A 573 42.39 24.46 -8.74
C ASN A 573 41.70 23.33 -7.94
N HIS A 574 42.01 23.25 -6.63
CA HIS A 574 41.58 22.12 -5.76
C HIS A 574 40.15 22.22 -5.26
N ASN A 575 39.57 23.41 -5.11
CA ASN A 575 38.26 23.57 -4.47
C ASN A 575 37.05 23.17 -5.37
N THR A 576 37.06 23.62 -6.62
CA THR A 576 35.92 23.34 -7.54
C THR A 576 35.86 21.85 -7.92
N ASN A 577 37.03 21.21 -8.05
CA ASN A 577 37.11 19.78 -8.33
C ASN A 577 36.73 18.89 -7.14
N SER A 578 36.97 19.35 -5.91
CA SER A 578 36.61 18.63 -4.70
C SER A 578 35.09 18.53 -4.51
N GLU A 579 34.32 19.56 -4.84
CA GLU A 579 32.85 19.51 -4.77
C GLU A 579 32.24 18.60 -5.85
N LYS A 580 32.77 18.64 -7.09
CA LYS A 580 32.36 17.70 -8.15
C LYS A 580 32.65 16.25 -7.74
N PHE A 581 33.80 15.99 -7.16
CA PHE A 581 34.20 14.66 -6.69
C PHE A 581 33.30 14.15 -5.57
N LYS A 582 32.93 14.99 -4.58
CA LYS A 582 32.00 14.66 -3.51
C LYS A 582 30.61 14.29 -4.08
N ASN A 583 30.14 15.03 -5.08
CA ASN A 583 28.85 14.76 -5.73
C ASN A 583 28.84 13.40 -6.43
N ILE A 584 29.93 13.02 -7.12
CA ILE A 584 30.06 11.70 -7.75
C ILE A 584 29.93 10.58 -6.71
N ILE A 585 30.58 10.73 -5.54
CA ILE A 585 30.50 9.73 -4.47
C ILE A 585 29.07 9.61 -3.94
N LEU A 586 28.37 10.73 -3.75
CA LEU A 586 26.97 10.74 -3.27
C LEU A 586 26.02 10.12 -4.30
N GLU A 587 26.18 10.44 -5.58
CA GLU A 587 25.39 9.85 -6.66
C GLU A 587 25.62 8.34 -6.77
N TYR A 588 26.86 7.87 -6.68
CA TYR A 588 27.18 6.45 -6.65
C TYR A 588 26.51 5.71 -5.47
N GLN A 589 26.52 6.30 -4.28
CA GLN A 589 25.85 5.73 -3.13
C GLN A 589 24.34 5.65 -3.32
N ASN A 590 23.72 6.69 -3.86
CA ASN A 590 22.29 6.71 -4.15
C ASN A 590 21.93 5.60 -5.16
N ILE A 591 22.72 5.41 -6.21
CA ILE A 591 22.50 4.33 -7.19
C ILE A 591 22.55 2.97 -6.50
N LYS A 592 23.59 2.73 -5.70
CA LYS A 592 23.76 1.47 -4.98
C LYS A 592 22.54 1.15 -4.08
N TYR A 593 22.04 2.16 -3.38
CA TYR A 593 20.85 2.02 -2.55
C TYR A 593 19.59 1.73 -3.38
N PHE A 594 19.38 2.46 -4.48
CA PHE A 594 18.23 2.24 -5.37
C PHE A 594 18.24 0.86 -6.01
N LEU A 595 19.37 0.37 -6.45
CA LEU A 595 19.49 -0.97 -7.04
C LEU A 595 19.19 -2.07 -6.02
N LYS A 596 19.65 -1.91 -4.78
CA LYS A 596 19.35 -2.83 -3.69
C LYS A 596 17.83 -2.86 -3.40
N LYS A 597 17.18 -1.70 -3.37
CA LYS A 597 15.74 -1.56 -3.09
C LYS A 597 14.85 -2.08 -4.24
N ASN A 598 15.28 -1.95 -5.48
CA ASN A 598 14.49 -2.25 -6.68
C ASN A 598 14.69 -3.68 -7.22
N GLN A 599 15.22 -4.60 -6.42
CA GLN A 599 15.36 -6.04 -6.73
C GLN A 599 16.19 -6.39 -7.99
N TYR A 600 17.01 -5.48 -8.50
CA TYR A 600 18.09 -5.88 -9.39
C TYR A 600 19.11 -6.62 -8.53
N HIS A 601 19.11 -7.94 -8.62
CA HIS A 601 19.97 -8.82 -7.81
C HIS A 601 21.46 -8.78 -8.23
N PHE A 602 21.94 -7.63 -8.66
CA PHE A 602 23.35 -7.45 -8.99
C PHE A 602 24.20 -7.35 -7.72
N SER A 603 25.28 -8.11 -7.67
CA SER A 603 26.27 -7.95 -6.61
C SER A 603 26.94 -6.56 -6.68
N ASN A 604 27.40 -6.07 -5.53
CA ASN A 604 28.09 -4.76 -5.49
C ASN A 604 29.28 -4.65 -6.46
N VAL A 605 29.93 -5.75 -6.77
CA VAL A 605 31.09 -5.80 -7.69
C VAL A 605 30.61 -5.65 -9.14
N ILE A 606 29.49 -6.26 -9.49
CA ILE A 606 28.86 -6.12 -10.82
C ILE A 606 28.36 -4.71 -11.04
N ILE A 607 27.69 -4.12 -10.04
CA ILE A 607 27.25 -2.71 -10.12
C ILE A 607 28.42 -1.78 -10.40
N GLU A 608 29.54 -2.00 -9.73
CA GLU A 608 30.74 -1.20 -9.93
C GLU A 608 31.34 -1.40 -11.33
N ALA A 609 31.41 -2.64 -11.81
CA ALA A 609 31.84 -2.95 -13.15
C ALA A 609 30.96 -2.28 -14.21
N LEU A 610 29.65 -2.29 -14.04
CA LEU A 610 28.70 -1.63 -14.93
C LEU A 610 28.85 -0.10 -14.94
N ILE A 611 29.19 0.51 -13.81
CA ILE A 611 29.43 1.96 -13.72
C ILE A 611 30.75 2.34 -14.40
N HIS A 612 31.79 1.51 -14.30
CA HIS A 612 33.11 1.80 -14.88
C HIS A 612 33.21 1.53 -16.39
N GLN A 613 32.18 0.92 -16.99
CA GLN A 613 32.20 0.68 -18.45
C GLN A 613 31.46 1.76 -19.23
N PRO A 614 31.87 2.04 -20.47
CA PRO A 614 31.16 2.98 -21.33
C PRO A 614 29.71 2.56 -21.55
N LYS A 615 28.90 3.54 -21.89
CA LYS A 615 27.49 3.37 -22.09
C LYS A 615 27.14 2.47 -23.27
N ILE A 616 26.21 1.53 -23.10
CA ILE A 616 25.54 0.85 -24.20
C ILE A 616 24.04 1.20 -24.13
N ASP A 617 23.43 1.54 -25.27
CA ASP A 617 22.04 1.98 -25.33
C ASP A 617 21.05 0.84 -25.62
N ASN A 618 21.50 -0.14 -26.41
CA ASN A 618 20.72 -1.31 -26.79
C ASN A 618 21.64 -2.49 -27.16
N PHE A 619 21.06 -3.66 -27.27
CA PHE A 619 21.76 -4.88 -27.68
C PHE A 619 21.54 -5.25 -29.16
N ASN A 620 21.53 -4.28 -30.06
CA ASN A 620 21.26 -4.52 -31.49
C ASN A 620 22.52 -4.95 -32.28
N ASN A 621 23.70 -4.82 -31.73
CA ASN A 621 24.95 -5.21 -32.38
C ASN A 621 25.72 -6.20 -31.51
N ARG A 622 25.85 -7.45 -31.99
CA ARG A 622 26.49 -8.54 -31.26
C ARG A 622 27.94 -8.28 -30.94
N GLU A 623 28.70 -7.66 -31.85
CA GLU A 623 30.15 -7.39 -31.68
C GLU A 623 30.37 -6.35 -30.59
N LYS A 624 29.60 -5.24 -30.62
CA LYS A 624 29.66 -4.20 -29.56
C LYS A 624 29.29 -4.76 -28.21
N VAL A 625 28.25 -5.59 -28.13
CA VAL A 625 27.81 -6.25 -26.88
C VAL A 625 28.91 -7.20 -26.40
N SER A 626 29.52 -7.97 -27.31
CA SER A 626 30.60 -8.90 -26.97
C SER A 626 31.81 -8.20 -26.40
N GLN A 627 32.26 -7.12 -27.02
CA GLN A 627 33.37 -6.30 -26.51
C GLN A 627 33.04 -5.69 -25.15
N TRP A 628 31.83 -5.13 -25.02
CA TRP A 628 31.38 -4.50 -23.78
C TRP A 628 31.33 -5.48 -22.61
N ILE A 629 30.69 -6.66 -22.79
CA ILE A 629 30.59 -7.65 -21.72
C ILE A 629 31.94 -8.30 -21.40
N THR A 630 32.82 -8.49 -22.38
CA THR A 630 34.17 -9.00 -22.18
C THR A 630 34.98 -8.05 -21.30
N ASN A 631 34.88 -6.75 -21.55
CA ASN A 631 35.56 -5.74 -20.72
C ASN A 631 35.05 -5.75 -19.28
N ILE A 632 33.74 -5.96 -19.08
CA ILE A 632 33.15 -6.13 -17.74
C ILE A 632 33.73 -7.36 -17.04
N VAL A 633 33.81 -8.49 -17.74
CA VAL A 633 34.30 -9.75 -17.16
C VAL A 633 35.80 -9.65 -16.83
N ILE A 634 36.61 -9.02 -17.69
CA ILE A 634 38.04 -8.74 -17.42
C ILE A 634 38.15 -7.88 -16.15
N TYR A 635 37.41 -6.79 -16.07
CA TYR A 635 37.39 -5.93 -14.89
C TYR A 635 37.03 -6.70 -13.62
N LEU A 636 35.99 -7.53 -13.67
CA LEU A 636 35.51 -8.35 -12.54
C LEU A 636 36.57 -9.36 -12.08
N ASN A 637 37.20 -10.08 -13.01
CA ASN A 637 38.22 -11.09 -12.70
C ASN A 637 39.50 -10.45 -12.10
N ASN A 638 39.84 -9.21 -12.48
CA ASN A 638 40.95 -8.46 -11.89
C ASN A 638 40.66 -7.99 -10.45
N GLN A 639 39.39 -7.93 -10.02
CA GLN A 639 39.01 -7.45 -8.68
C GLN A 639 38.89 -8.59 -7.62
N THR A 640 38.90 -9.84 -8.05
CA THR A 640 38.60 -10.99 -7.15
C THR A 640 39.61 -12.13 -7.35
N LYS A 641 40.10 -12.72 -6.24
CA LYS A 641 41.02 -13.88 -6.27
C LYS A 641 40.31 -15.23 -6.28
N TYR A 642 39.12 -15.32 -5.62
CA TYR A 642 38.44 -16.59 -5.39
C TYR A 642 37.14 -16.73 -6.19
N ILE A 643 36.74 -15.69 -6.92
CA ILE A 643 35.53 -15.70 -7.74
C ILE A 643 35.95 -15.54 -9.19
N THR A 644 35.46 -16.43 -10.05
CA THR A 644 35.68 -16.38 -11.51
C THR A 644 34.40 -15.95 -12.19
N TYR A 645 34.49 -15.00 -13.07
CA TYR A 645 33.39 -14.53 -13.89
C TYR A 645 33.58 -14.94 -15.34
N SER A 646 32.48 -15.36 -15.97
CA SER A 646 32.39 -15.61 -17.40
C SER A 646 31.09 -15.00 -17.94
N SER A 647 30.97 -14.87 -19.25
CA SER A 647 29.77 -14.32 -19.89
C SER A 647 29.28 -15.18 -21.03
N LYS A 648 27.97 -15.13 -21.27
CA LYS A 648 27.32 -15.72 -22.43
C LYS A 648 26.29 -14.74 -22.98
N ILE A 649 26.19 -14.63 -24.29
CA ILE A 649 25.23 -13.78 -25.00
C ILE A 649 24.14 -14.64 -25.56
N LYS A 650 22.88 -14.26 -25.34
CA LYS A 650 21.72 -14.96 -25.86
C LYS A 650 21.60 -14.74 -27.38
N GLU A 651 21.42 -15.80 -28.15
CA GLU A 651 21.50 -15.75 -29.62
C GLU A 651 20.41 -14.85 -30.25
N ASN A 652 19.17 -14.91 -29.75
CA ASN A 652 18.03 -14.22 -30.36
C ASN A 652 17.86 -12.75 -29.94
N SER A 653 18.34 -12.35 -28.77
CA SER A 653 18.16 -11.00 -28.22
C SER A 653 19.46 -10.26 -27.94
N PHE A 654 20.59 -10.90 -28.14
CA PHE A 654 21.97 -10.44 -27.79
C PHE A 654 22.11 -9.95 -26.35
N GLU A 655 21.15 -10.28 -25.48
CA GLU A 655 21.20 -9.93 -24.06
C GLU A 655 22.29 -10.74 -23.36
N PRO A 656 23.26 -10.08 -22.69
CA PRO A 656 24.35 -10.78 -22.03
C PRO A 656 23.94 -11.27 -20.64
N SER A 657 24.54 -12.39 -20.24
CA SER A 657 24.47 -12.93 -18.89
C SER A 657 25.87 -13.09 -18.33
N ILE A 658 26.07 -12.70 -17.06
CA ILE A 658 27.31 -12.88 -16.33
C ILE A 658 27.14 -14.06 -15.39
N TYR A 659 28.03 -15.02 -15.47
CA TYR A 659 28.12 -16.19 -14.59
C TYR A 659 29.23 -15.96 -13.57
N GLU A 660 28.87 -16.04 -12.30
CA GLU A 660 29.78 -15.96 -11.17
C GLU A 660 29.97 -17.36 -10.58
N TYR A 661 31.21 -17.78 -10.45
CA TYR A 661 31.60 -19.01 -9.77
C TYR A 661 32.52 -18.73 -8.59
N ASN A 662 32.06 -19.01 -7.39
CA ASN A 662 32.85 -18.88 -6.16
C ASN A 662 33.56 -20.19 -5.85
N ARG A 663 34.91 -20.19 -5.99
CA ARG A 663 35.75 -21.38 -5.78
C ARG A 663 35.81 -21.90 -4.34
N LEU A 664 35.48 -21.04 -3.35
CA LEU A 664 35.56 -21.42 -1.93
C LEU A 664 34.36 -22.26 -1.48
N ASN A 665 33.19 -22.02 -2.02
CA ASN A 665 31.94 -22.68 -1.61
C ASN A 665 31.19 -23.36 -2.76
N ALA A 666 31.80 -23.43 -3.96
CA ALA A 666 31.22 -24.00 -5.18
C ALA A 666 29.86 -23.44 -5.57
N LYS A 667 29.52 -22.21 -5.15
CA LYS A 667 28.24 -21.57 -5.51
C LYS A 667 28.35 -20.88 -6.86
N HIS A 668 27.26 -21.06 -7.63
CA HIS A 668 27.06 -20.39 -8.91
C HIS A 668 25.97 -19.33 -8.78
N HIS A 669 26.19 -18.16 -9.35
CA HIS A 669 25.17 -17.14 -9.56
C HIS A 669 25.15 -16.69 -11.02
N THR A 670 23.95 -16.39 -11.53
CA THR A 670 23.79 -15.88 -12.90
C THR A 670 23.07 -14.53 -12.84
N TYR A 671 23.63 -13.55 -13.50
CA TYR A 671 23.09 -12.20 -13.59
C TYR A 671 22.72 -11.90 -15.02
N HIS A 672 21.43 -11.60 -15.28
CA HIS A 672 20.92 -11.29 -16.60
C HIS A 672 20.86 -9.77 -16.78
N ILE A 673 21.53 -9.25 -17.81
CA ILE A 673 21.45 -7.84 -18.19
C ILE A 673 20.52 -7.75 -19.40
N THR A 674 19.36 -7.13 -19.20
CA THR A 674 18.30 -7.08 -20.21
C THR A 674 18.17 -5.68 -20.84
N ASN A 675 17.57 -5.59 -22.02
CA ASN A 675 17.20 -4.31 -22.63
C ASN A 675 16.30 -3.46 -21.71
N LYS A 676 15.47 -4.10 -20.89
CA LYS A 676 14.65 -3.43 -19.89
C LYS A 676 15.50 -2.73 -18.82
N PHE A 677 16.62 -3.32 -18.41
CA PHE A 677 17.55 -2.67 -17.49
C PHE A 677 18.21 -1.44 -18.12
N LEU A 678 18.59 -1.50 -19.41
CA LEU A 678 19.18 -0.37 -20.14
C LEU A 678 18.23 0.84 -20.22
N SER A 679 16.91 0.58 -20.25
CA SER A 679 15.87 1.62 -20.27
C SER A 679 15.49 2.13 -18.88
N SER A 680 16.14 1.65 -17.82
CA SER A 680 15.80 2.02 -16.44
C SER A 680 16.41 3.34 -16.02
N ILE A 681 15.74 4.03 -15.08
CA ILE A 681 16.26 5.27 -14.47
C ILE A 681 17.58 5.01 -13.75
N GLU A 682 17.75 3.83 -13.19
CA GLU A 682 18.95 3.41 -12.49
C GLU A 682 20.18 3.35 -13.44
N TYR A 683 19.98 2.78 -14.61
CA TYR A 683 21.06 2.73 -15.62
C TYR A 683 21.41 4.12 -16.17
N ASP A 684 20.43 5.00 -16.34
CA ASP A 684 20.70 6.40 -16.73
C ASP A 684 21.51 7.15 -15.67
N LYS A 685 21.23 6.90 -14.39
CA LYS A 685 22.04 7.45 -13.29
C LYS A 685 23.45 6.88 -13.29
N MET A 686 23.61 5.57 -13.55
CA MET A 686 24.94 4.95 -13.71
C MET A 686 25.76 5.59 -14.84
N LYS A 687 25.11 5.87 -15.97
CA LYS A 687 25.75 6.56 -17.11
C LYS A 687 26.27 7.95 -16.72
N LYS A 688 25.48 8.71 -15.98
CA LYS A 688 25.88 10.04 -15.49
C LYS A 688 27.09 9.96 -14.56
N VAL A 689 27.10 9.00 -13.64
CA VAL A 689 28.23 8.80 -12.73
C VAL A 689 29.48 8.38 -13.50
N HIS A 690 29.34 7.49 -14.50
CA HIS A 690 30.47 7.10 -15.37
C HIS A 690 31.07 8.30 -16.10
N ASN A 691 30.25 9.11 -16.76
CA ASN A 691 30.74 10.28 -17.52
C ASN A 691 31.43 11.28 -16.58
N ASN A 692 30.81 11.61 -15.47
CA ASN A 692 31.37 12.53 -14.48
C ASN A 692 32.69 12.01 -13.88
N TRP A 693 32.82 10.68 -13.71
CA TRP A 693 34.02 10.03 -13.22
C TRP A 693 35.14 10.09 -14.27
N ALA A 694 34.83 9.71 -15.51
CA ALA A 694 35.79 9.71 -16.62
C ALA A 694 36.32 11.12 -16.93
N ASP A 695 35.46 12.14 -16.84
CA ASP A 695 35.85 13.53 -17.09
C ASP A 695 36.72 14.12 -15.98
N LEU A 696 36.56 13.68 -14.75
CA LEU A 696 37.20 14.29 -13.59
C LEU A 696 38.54 13.62 -13.23
N ILE A 697 38.60 12.28 -13.24
CA ILE A 697 39.65 11.49 -12.59
C ILE A 697 40.68 10.96 -13.57
N GLN A 698 41.98 11.14 -13.25
CA GLN A 698 43.13 10.65 -14.00
C GLN A 698 44.01 9.75 -13.14
N THR A 699 44.82 8.94 -13.79
CA THR A 699 45.75 8.05 -13.10
C THR A 699 46.82 8.90 -12.36
N GLY A 700 46.95 8.63 -11.04
CA GLY A 700 47.88 9.36 -10.17
C GLY A 700 47.23 10.47 -9.34
N ASP A 701 45.94 10.70 -9.52
CA ASP A 701 45.15 11.58 -8.62
C ASP A 701 45.04 10.95 -7.25
N PHE A 702 44.91 11.79 -6.21
CA PHE A 702 44.74 11.33 -4.84
C PHE A 702 43.75 12.19 -4.06
N ILE A 703 43.27 11.65 -2.98
CA ILE A 703 42.41 12.34 -2.03
C ILE A 703 43.11 12.48 -0.70
N GLN A 704 42.78 13.58 0.02
CA GLN A 704 43.31 13.86 1.35
C GLN A 704 42.18 14.22 2.28
N ARG A 705 42.21 13.66 3.48
CA ARG A 705 41.31 14.06 4.59
C ARG A 705 42.13 14.20 5.87
N GLY A 706 42.23 15.45 6.36
CA GLY A 706 43.21 15.77 7.42
C GLY A 706 44.63 15.43 7.00
N ASN A 707 45.35 14.68 7.83
CA ASN A 707 46.73 14.25 7.52
C ASN A 707 46.84 12.94 6.73
N GLN A 708 45.67 12.30 6.40
CA GLN A 708 45.70 11.02 5.67
C GLN A 708 45.49 11.23 4.18
N LYS A 709 46.32 10.58 3.37
CA LYS A 709 46.21 10.57 1.92
C LYS A 709 45.88 9.17 1.42
N ASN A 710 45.16 9.09 0.30
CA ASN A 710 44.89 7.83 -0.39
C ASN A 710 44.82 8.03 -1.89
N ASN A 711 45.41 7.11 -2.62
CA ASN A 711 45.36 7.12 -4.10
C ASN A 711 44.00 6.66 -4.58
N ILE A 712 43.56 7.23 -5.68
CA ILE A 712 42.25 6.91 -6.27
C ILE A 712 42.39 5.69 -7.15
N ILE A 713 41.76 4.58 -6.77
CA ILE A 713 41.75 3.34 -7.54
C ILE A 713 40.35 3.12 -8.12
N ASN A 714 39.34 3.06 -7.29
CA ASN A 714 37.93 2.90 -7.67
C ASN A 714 37.03 3.47 -6.57
N LEU A 715 35.76 3.69 -6.89
CA LEU A 715 34.76 4.26 -5.96
C LEU A 715 34.58 3.46 -4.66
N ARG A 716 34.66 2.13 -4.76
CA ARG A 716 34.50 1.24 -3.60
C ARG A 716 35.64 1.37 -2.60
N SER A 717 36.89 1.43 -3.09
CA SER A 717 38.08 1.60 -2.24
C SER A 717 38.07 2.94 -1.53
N ILE A 718 37.67 3.98 -2.24
CA ILE A 718 37.50 5.33 -1.67
C ILE A 718 36.51 5.33 -0.54
N ILE A 719 35.30 4.76 -0.75
CA ILE A 719 34.26 4.72 0.28
C ILE A 719 34.72 3.90 1.49
N LYS A 720 35.36 2.74 1.28
CA LYS A 720 35.93 1.96 2.37
C LYS A 720 36.94 2.76 3.18
N TRP A 721 37.84 3.46 2.48
CA TRP A 721 38.83 4.30 3.15
C TRP A 721 38.18 5.46 3.91
N LEU A 722 37.20 6.15 3.33
CA LEU A 722 36.45 7.22 3.98
C LEU A 722 35.77 6.74 5.25
N ILE A 723 35.06 5.61 5.21
CA ILE A 723 34.40 5.02 6.37
C ILE A 723 35.44 4.65 7.45
N LYS A 724 36.57 4.03 7.07
CA LYS A 724 37.64 3.68 8.00
C LYS A 724 38.24 4.93 8.66
N THR A 725 38.37 6.01 7.91
CA THR A 725 38.92 7.27 8.43
C THR A 725 38.05 7.89 9.50
N ILE A 726 36.72 7.83 9.33
CA ILE A 726 35.77 8.40 10.32
C ILE A 726 35.54 7.52 11.54
N GLN A 727 35.84 6.21 11.47
CA GLN A 727 35.64 5.29 12.61
C GLN A 727 36.35 5.71 13.89
N LYS A 728 37.45 6.46 13.77
CA LYS A 728 38.16 7.02 14.92
C LYS A 728 37.53 8.30 15.46
N GLU A 729 36.68 8.96 14.67
CA GLU A 729 36.09 10.26 14.99
C GLU A 729 34.64 10.13 15.52
N ILE A 730 33.99 9.02 15.20
CA ILE A 730 32.59 8.78 15.56
C ILE A 730 32.44 7.45 16.27
N HIS A 731 31.63 7.46 17.33
CA HIS A 731 31.17 6.24 18.01
C HIS A 731 29.72 5.97 17.60
N ILE A 732 29.45 4.76 17.08
CA ILE A 732 28.13 4.34 16.64
C ILE A 732 27.61 3.31 17.63
N GLN A 733 26.44 3.58 18.18
CA GLN A 733 25.67 2.65 19.02
C GLN A 733 24.42 2.25 18.25
N ARG A 734 24.14 0.95 18.15
CA ARG A 734 22.87 0.40 17.64
C ARG A 734 21.98 0.07 18.81
N TYR A 735 20.73 0.53 18.78
CA TYR A 735 19.70 0.16 19.74
C TYR A 735 18.95 -1.06 19.23
N LYS A 736 18.85 -2.12 20.06
CA LYS A 736 18.03 -3.29 19.78
C LYS A 736 16.66 -3.19 20.44
N GLY A 737 16.60 -2.61 21.64
CA GLY A 737 15.38 -2.45 22.40
C GLY A 737 15.23 -1.06 23.03
N LEU A 738 14.00 -0.69 23.32
CA LEU A 738 13.65 0.59 23.99
C LEU A 738 14.17 0.65 25.43
N GLY A 739 14.36 -0.51 26.08
CA GLY A 739 14.94 -0.61 27.41
C GLY A 739 16.41 -0.19 27.50
N GLU A 740 17.12 -0.09 26.36
CA GLU A 740 18.49 0.42 26.28
C GLU A 740 18.54 1.96 26.32
N MET A 741 17.39 2.62 26.16
CA MET A 741 17.28 4.07 26.21
C MET A 741 16.92 4.55 27.62
N ASN A 742 17.63 5.56 28.09
CA ASN A 742 17.23 6.24 29.31
C ASN A 742 15.99 7.12 29.08
N PRO A 743 15.28 7.55 30.14
CA PRO A 743 14.05 8.33 30.00
C PRO A 743 14.19 9.62 29.17
N THR A 744 15.29 10.32 29.28
CA THR A 744 15.55 11.56 28.54
C THR A 744 15.73 11.28 27.05
N GLN A 745 16.50 10.24 26.70
CA GLN A 745 16.71 9.83 25.32
C GLN A 745 15.39 9.39 24.67
N LEU A 746 14.58 8.60 25.39
CA LEU A 746 13.29 8.13 24.90
C LEU A 746 12.32 9.30 24.70
N TRP A 747 12.32 10.29 25.59
CA TRP A 747 11.56 11.51 25.42
C TRP A 747 11.98 12.28 24.17
N GLU A 748 13.24 12.64 24.06
CA GLU A 748 13.75 13.49 22.98
C GLU A 748 13.57 12.88 21.59
N THR A 749 13.64 11.57 21.48
CA THR A 749 13.64 10.88 20.18
C THR A 749 12.30 10.32 19.77
N THR A 750 11.47 9.87 20.75
CA THR A 750 10.32 9.01 20.46
C THR A 750 9.00 9.55 21.03
N MET A 751 9.04 10.28 22.14
CA MET A 751 7.80 10.69 22.82
C MET A 751 7.49 12.18 22.71
N ASN A 752 8.48 13.04 22.49
CA ASN A 752 8.28 14.48 22.39
C ASN A 752 7.53 14.82 21.09
N PRO A 753 6.35 15.44 21.15
CA PRO A 753 5.55 15.77 19.96
C PRO A 753 6.26 16.63 18.90
N LYS A 754 7.30 17.41 19.32
CA LYS A 754 8.04 18.29 18.41
C LYS A 754 9.14 17.56 17.61
N THR A 755 9.65 16.44 18.11
CA THR A 755 10.82 15.76 17.52
C THR A 755 10.58 14.32 17.13
N ARG A 756 9.53 13.69 17.68
CA ARG A 756 9.19 12.30 17.43
C ARG A 756 8.75 12.07 15.99
N ASN A 757 8.95 10.84 15.53
CA ASN A 757 8.40 10.34 14.27
C ASN A 757 7.43 9.21 14.54
N MET A 758 6.29 9.26 13.88
CA MET A 758 5.25 8.25 13.97
C MET A 758 4.77 7.89 12.57
N LEU A 759 4.43 6.63 12.38
CA LEU A 759 3.75 6.13 11.20
C LEU A 759 2.27 5.96 11.55
N GLN A 760 1.40 6.69 10.87
CA GLN A 760 -0.05 6.50 10.98
C GLN A 760 -0.46 5.22 10.25
N VAL A 761 -1.27 4.41 10.90
CA VAL A 761 -1.78 3.17 10.31
C VAL A 761 -3.05 3.47 9.53
N THR A 762 -3.05 3.11 8.24
CA THR A 762 -4.20 3.29 7.34
C THR A 762 -4.58 1.97 6.68
N ILE A 763 -5.83 1.83 6.29
CA ILE A 763 -6.35 0.68 5.55
C ILE A 763 -6.68 1.16 4.13
N ASN A 764 -5.78 0.90 3.17
CA ASN A 764 -6.00 1.29 1.77
C ASN A 764 -6.86 0.25 1.02
N ASP A 765 -6.68 -1.03 1.31
CA ASP A 765 -7.43 -2.15 0.74
C ASP A 765 -7.82 -3.14 1.84
N ALA A 766 -9.12 -3.19 2.15
CA ALA A 766 -9.65 -4.06 3.19
C ALA A 766 -9.55 -5.56 2.83
N VAL A 767 -9.61 -5.91 1.53
CA VAL A 767 -9.50 -7.30 1.08
C VAL A 767 -8.08 -7.80 1.26
N SER A 768 -7.10 -7.05 0.76
CA SER A 768 -5.68 -7.39 0.90
C SER A 768 -5.23 -7.40 2.35
N ALA A 769 -5.64 -6.42 3.16
CA ALA A 769 -5.36 -6.40 4.59
C ALA A 769 -5.92 -7.63 5.29
N SER A 770 -7.18 -7.99 5.02
CA SER A 770 -7.80 -9.18 5.58
C SER A 770 -7.10 -10.47 5.16
N LYS A 771 -6.69 -10.59 3.88
CA LYS A 771 -5.93 -11.75 3.38
C LYS A 771 -4.59 -11.86 4.08
N LEU A 772 -3.89 -10.74 4.25
CA LEU A 772 -2.60 -10.69 4.94
C LEU A 772 -2.71 -11.13 6.40
N PHE A 773 -3.68 -10.61 7.17
CA PHE A 773 -3.90 -11.02 8.55
C PHE A 773 -4.28 -12.51 8.64
N ASN A 774 -5.13 -13.03 7.74
CA ASN A 774 -5.45 -14.46 7.71
C ASN A 774 -4.21 -15.30 7.41
N THR A 775 -3.36 -14.89 6.48
CA THR A 775 -2.12 -15.60 6.11
C THR A 775 -1.13 -15.64 7.29
N LEU A 776 -0.88 -14.48 7.90
CA LEU A 776 0.12 -14.36 8.97
C LEU A 776 -0.35 -14.92 10.31
N MET A 777 -1.61 -14.69 10.66
CA MET A 777 -2.15 -14.91 12.01
C MET A 777 -3.22 -16.01 12.07
N GLY A 778 -3.71 -16.51 10.94
CA GLY A 778 -4.76 -17.54 10.86
C GLY A 778 -4.30 -18.93 11.30
N ASP A 779 -5.24 -19.87 11.39
CA ASP A 779 -4.99 -21.26 11.85
C ASP A 779 -4.25 -22.10 10.82
N VAL A 780 -4.50 -21.88 9.53
CA VAL A 780 -3.91 -22.66 8.45
C VAL A 780 -2.43 -22.32 8.29
N VAL A 781 -1.56 -23.32 8.36
CA VAL A 781 -0.09 -23.15 8.33
C VAL A 781 0.43 -22.96 6.92
N GLU A 782 -0.10 -23.69 5.95
CA GLU A 782 0.43 -23.76 4.58
C GLU A 782 0.50 -22.40 3.86
N PRO A 783 -0.54 -21.53 3.90
CA PRO A 783 -0.44 -20.18 3.29
C PRO A 783 0.69 -19.33 3.88
N ARG A 784 0.96 -19.50 5.19
CA ARG A 784 2.05 -18.79 5.87
C ARG A 784 3.41 -19.33 5.44
N LYS A 785 3.55 -20.65 5.32
CA LYS A 785 4.77 -21.29 4.82
C LYS A 785 5.09 -20.82 3.40
N ILE A 786 4.13 -20.87 2.49
CA ILE A 786 4.27 -20.36 1.12
C ILE A 786 4.64 -18.89 1.10
N PHE A 787 4.04 -18.08 1.98
CA PHE A 787 4.38 -16.65 2.10
C PHE A 787 5.83 -16.43 2.53
N ILE A 788 6.31 -17.20 3.51
CA ILE A 788 7.69 -17.13 3.99
C ILE A 788 8.67 -17.57 2.88
N GLU A 789 8.42 -18.69 2.23
CA GLU A 789 9.26 -19.21 1.13
C GLU A 789 9.35 -18.20 -0.02
N LYS A 790 8.22 -17.62 -0.43
CA LYS A 790 8.16 -16.64 -1.52
C LYS A 790 8.91 -15.35 -1.21
N ASN A 791 8.97 -14.95 0.06
CA ASN A 791 9.60 -13.71 0.49
C ASN A 791 10.97 -13.92 1.16
N ALA A 792 11.46 -15.15 1.27
CA ALA A 792 12.70 -15.48 1.98
C ALA A 792 13.94 -14.74 1.45
N LEU A 793 14.01 -14.51 0.13
CA LEU A 793 15.09 -13.75 -0.51
C LEU A 793 15.05 -12.24 -0.27
N MET A 794 13.93 -11.72 0.25
CA MET A 794 13.76 -10.29 0.57
C MET A 794 14.17 -9.94 1.99
N VAL A 795 14.44 -10.94 2.82
CA VAL A 795 14.83 -10.74 4.22
C VAL A 795 16.28 -10.27 4.28
N GLU A 796 16.49 -9.05 4.75
CA GLU A 796 17.82 -8.44 4.84
C GLU A 796 18.54 -8.74 6.17
N ASN A 797 17.79 -8.89 7.25
CA ASN A 797 18.31 -9.16 8.60
C ASN A 797 17.57 -10.35 9.21
N ILE A 798 18.24 -11.47 9.27
CA ILE A 798 17.81 -12.61 10.07
C ILE A 798 18.56 -12.49 11.39
N ASP A 799 17.83 -12.34 12.48
CA ASP A 799 18.40 -12.43 13.83
C ASP A 799 18.59 -13.92 14.14
N ILE A 800 19.82 -14.39 13.97
CA ILE A 800 20.22 -15.79 14.26
C ILE A 800 20.89 -15.80 15.60
#